data_78fa58726b2a071539ce34b3fe312559
#
_entry.id   78fa58726b2a071539ce34b3fe312559
#
_cell.length_a   1.000
_cell.length_b   1.000
_cell.length_c   1.000
_cell.angle_alpha   90.00
_cell.angle_beta   90.00
_cell.angle_gamma   90.00
#
_symmetry.space_group_name_H-M   'P 1'
#
loop_
_entity.id
_entity.type
_entity.pdbx_description
1 polymer ?
#
loop_
_entity_poly.entity_id
_entity_poly.type
_entity_poly.pdbx_seq_one_letter_code
_entity_poly.pdbx_strand_id
1 'polypeptide(L)'
;MLTFISFWRAAAIVLNDLGSSAFYAGGIAEEAIGKSAPWFILGVMLFSFAVRAVYVESCSMFTRGGVYRVVKEALGGTFAKVSVSALMFDYILTGPISGVSAGQYIVGLLNELFVLGASHHWIAARSAPLQLPVNATSAVIAAIITVYFWWQNTKGIEESSDKALKVMKITTVMVVLLLGWGFFSVIHLGSHLPPWPIPSNLRFTSESLGFLKHTKLAATFGLFGIIMAFGQSVLAMSGEESLAQVNREIEHPKLKNLKRAAIVIALYSFIFTGIGTLLAVMLIPDAVRVPVYRDNLIAGMAMYMVGPLALRIAFRIFVVIVGFLILAGAVNTAIVGSTGVLMRVAEDGVLADWFRKPQRRYGTSYRIVNLVAGLQLFTIIVSRGDVIMLGEAYAFGVIWSFTFNSLAMLVLRFKYHGERGWKVPINIRIGKIEVPVGLLSVHLVLLTTAIVNLFTKSVATVSGVLFAVVFFILFSISERDNKRRHDAAARQMKEHFQLEHQDTVGREALQINPGCVVVTMRDANNPFALKWALARTNASEQDIVVLAARMVGMGGPDYLDASEQLFSEHEQLLFTKAVSVAESFGKHISLLVVPAGDIFAALVQTANSLEAAAVVSGLSTKLTEHEQAYHVGQAWEALPEPKRQFTFYVVKPDGEASSFHIGPHAPSIEAADVQLVHRMWLNFRRDPDMQQLHHSDVVTYALTRLATDYARDKQETLRGLRQSLDEIQHQQHGLGVPRYDKLENAGPGYSIRAPKPQPEKQDH
;
A
#
# COMPACT_ATOMS: atom_id res chain seq x y z
N MET A 1 8.16 0.84 -10.77
CA MET A 1 7.25 1.94 -11.05
C MET A 1 6.15 1.96 -10.03
N LEU A 2 5.82 3.15 -9.46
CA LEU A 2 4.72 3.30 -8.52
C LEU A 2 3.46 3.65 -9.31
N THR A 3 2.52 2.70 -9.45
CA THR A 3 1.13 3.07 -9.77
C THR A 3 0.54 3.64 -8.51
N PHE A 4 0.05 4.86 -8.61
CA PHE A 4 -0.82 5.39 -7.57
C PHE A 4 -2.17 4.69 -7.67
N ILE A 5 -2.59 4.10 -6.56
CA ILE A 5 -3.86 3.38 -6.46
C ILE A 5 -4.85 4.17 -5.60
N SER A 6 -6.12 4.13 -5.96
CA SER A 6 -7.18 4.73 -5.17
C SER A 6 -7.29 4.08 -3.78
N PHE A 7 -7.85 4.80 -2.81
CA PHE A 7 -8.05 4.25 -1.46
C PHE A 7 -8.92 2.97 -1.44
N TRP A 8 -9.84 2.79 -2.40
CA TRP A 8 -10.63 1.57 -2.56
C TRP A 8 -9.78 0.37 -2.98
N ARG A 9 -8.84 0.58 -3.91
CA ARG A 9 -7.88 -0.47 -4.33
C ARG A 9 -6.91 -0.79 -3.21
N ALA A 10 -6.43 0.22 -2.49
CA ALA A 10 -5.59 0.04 -1.32
C ALA A 10 -6.30 -0.77 -0.23
N ALA A 11 -7.56 -0.42 0.09
CA ALA A 11 -8.38 -1.18 1.02
C ALA A 11 -8.61 -2.62 0.56
N ALA A 12 -8.83 -2.85 -0.75
CA ALA A 12 -9.02 -4.18 -1.30
C ALA A 12 -7.79 -5.08 -1.15
N ILE A 13 -6.59 -4.54 -1.40
CA ILE A 13 -5.33 -5.29 -1.21
C ILE A 13 -5.17 -5.72 0.25
N VAL A 14 -5.38 -4.79 1.20
CA VAL A 14 -5.27 -5.09 2.63
C VAL A 14 -6.36 -6.06 3.09
N LEU A 15 -7.59 -5.93 2.56
CA LEU A 15 -8.69 -6.82 2.91
C LEU A 15 -8.55 -8.23 2.34
N ASN A 16 -7.78 -8.44 1.27
CA ASN A 16 -7.44 -9.79 0.82
C ASN A 16 -6.59 -10.54 1.86
N ASP A 17 -5.79 -9.83 2.63
CA ASP A 17 -5.00 -10.39 3.73
C ASP A 17 -5.85 -10.48 5.02
N LEU A 18 -6.23 -9.32 5.57
CA LEU A 18 -6.98 -9.22 6.83
C LEU A 18 -8.33 -9.97 6.79
N GLY A 19 -9.05 -9.93 5.65
CA GLY A 19 -10.33 -10.61 5.48
C GLY A 19 -10.22 -12.13 5.48
N SER A 20 -9.03 -12.70 5.26
CA SER A 20 -8.78 -14.13 5.36
C SER A 20 -8.99 -14.65 6.80
N SER A 21 -8.67 -13.83 7.81
CA SER A 21 -8.81 -14.17 9.22
C SER A 21 -10.26 -14.49 9.63
N ALA A 22 -11.27 -13.93 8.94
CA ALA A 22 -12.67 -14.22 9.20
C ALA A 22 -13.01 -15.71 9.02
N PHE A 23 -12.28 -16.42 8.15
CA PHE A 23 -12.55 -17.81 7.83
C PHE A 23 -11.97 -18.81 8.83
N TYR A 24 -10.97 -18.43 9.64
CA TYR A 24 -10.33 -19.36 10.60
C TYR A 24 -10.28 -18.84 12.03
N ALA A 25 -10.20 -17.52 12.27
CA ALA A 25 -9.97 -16.99 13.62
C ALA A 25 -11.13 -17.31 14.60
N GLY A 26 -12.37 -17.31 14.12
CA GLY A 26 -13.54 -17.59 14.94
C GLY A 26 -13.54 -19.01 15.51
N GLY A 27 -13.28 -20.00 14.68
CA GLY A 27 -13.24 -21.42 15.09
C GLY A 27 -12.06 -21.72 16.02
N ILE A 28 -10.86 -21.19 15.71
CA ILE A 28 -9.67 -21.35 16.56
C ILE A 28 -9.90 -20.72 17.94
N ALA A 29 -10.47 -19.50 17.99
CA ALA A 29 -10.74 -18.83 19.25
C ALA A 29 -11.80 -19.57 20.07
N GLU A 30 -12.87 -20.06 19.45
CA GLU A 30 -13.91 -20.82 20.16
C GLU A 30 -13.38 -22.13 20.75
N GLU A 31 -12.52 -22.83 20.04
CA GLU A 31 -11.87 -24.02 20.58
C GLU A 31 -10.99 -23.69 21.78
N ALA A 32 -10.25 -22.57 21.71
CA ALA A 32 -9.32 -22.18 22.76
C ALA A 32 -10.00 -21.69 24.06
N ILE A 33 -11.11 -20.96 23.98
CA ILE A 33 -11.73 -20.23 25.10
C ILE A 33 -13.22 -20.50 25.30
N GLY A 34 -13.83 -21.32 24.43
CA GLY A 34 -15.23 -21.72 24.50
C GLY A 34 -16.18 -20.68 23.89
N LYS A 35 -17.48 -20.86 24.18
CA LYS A 35 -18.60 -20.12 23.55
C LYS A 35 -18.59 -18.62 23.69
N SER A 36 -17.80 -18.07 24.62
CA SER A 36 -17.64 -16.61 24.79
C SER A 36 -16.68 -15.99 23.76
N ALA A 37 -16.02 -16.78 22.91
CA ALA A 37 -15.06 -16.34 21.90
C ALA A 37 -15.53 -15.19 20.99
N PRO A 38 -16.80 -15.15 20.50
CA PRO A 38 -17.25 -14.06 19.64
C PRO A 38 -17.13 -12.67 20.26
N TRP A 39 -17.30 -12.54 21.55
CA TRP A 39 -17.16 -11.27 22.26
C TRP A 39 -15.71 -10.78 22.24
N PHE A 40 -14.76 -11.71 22.38
CA PHE A 40 -13.33 -11.39 22.31
C PHE A 40 -12.90 -11.06 20.87
N ILE A 41 -13.43 -11.77 19.87
CA ILE A 41 -13.21 -11.42 18.46
C ILE A 41 -13.75 -10.00 18.17
N LEU A 42 -14.97 -9.67 18.62
CA LEU A 42 -15.52 -8.31 18.51
C LEU A 42 -14.63 -7.28 19.22
N GLY A 43 -14.20 -7.58 20.44
CA GLY A 43 -13.30 -6.72 21.21
C GLY A 43 -11.95 -6.50 20.52
N VAL A 44 -11.36 -7.54 19.96
CA VAL A 44 -10.12 -7.49 19.19
C VAL A 44 -10.32 -6.69 17.90
N MET A 45 -11.42 -6.89 17.18
CA MET A 45 -11.73 -6.12 15.98
C MET A 45 -11.96 -4.63 16.30
N LEU A 46 -12.55 -4.31 17.43
CA LEU A 46 -12.66 -2.94 17.91
C LEU A 46 -11.28 -2.35 18.27
N PHE A 47 -10.44 -3.13 18.95
CA PHE A 47 -9.08 -2.72 19.31
C PHE A 47 -8.18 -2.55 18.06
N SER A 48 -8.46 -3.26 16.99
CA SER A 48 -7.74 -3.14 15.72
C SER A 48 -7.79 -1.71 15.14
N PHE A 49 -8.85 -0.93 15.42
CA PHE A 49 -8.89 0.50 15.09
C PHE A 49 -7.75 1.28 15.74
N ALA A 50 -7.44 0.98 16.99
CA ALA A 50 -6.37 1.65 17.72
C ALA A 50 -4.98 1.21 17.21
N VAL A 51 -4.80 -0.06 16.90
CA VAL A 51 -3.56 -0.59 16.28
C VAL A 51 -3.34 0.03 14.91
N ARG A 52 -4.38 0.10 14.09
CA ARG A 52 -4.33 0.74 12.76
C ARG A 52 -4.01 2.22 12.84
N ALA A 53 -4.47 2.92 13.86
CA ALA A 53 -4.12 4.30 14.12
C ALA A 53 -2.60 4.48 14.31
N VAL A 54 -1.92 3.51 14.96
CA VAL A 54 -0.45 3.52 15.10
C VAL A 54 0.22 3.39 13.72
N TYR A 55 -0.29 2.52 12.84
CA TYR A 55 0.23 2.39 11.47
C TYR A 55 0.01 3.65 10.63
N VAL A 56 -1.15 4.32 10.75
CA VAL A 56 -1.40 5.59 10.07
C VAL A 56 -0.42 6.68 10.54
N GLU A 57 -0.10 6.73 11.85
CA GLU A 57 0.90 7.65 12.37
C GLU A 57 2.30 7.33 11.82
N SER A 58 2.70 6.07 11.80
CA SER A 58 4.00 5.67 11.25
C SER A 58 4.11 6.01 9.75
N CYS A 59 3.06 5.80 8.98
CA CYS A 59 3.00 6.17 7.56
C CYS A 59 3.00 7.68 7.32
N SER A 60 2.58 8.49 8.30
CA SER A 60 2.70 9.95 8.22
C SER A 60 4.13 10.45 8.37
N MET A 61 5.01 9.66 9.01
CA MET A 61 6.41 9.99 9.24
C MET A 61 7.35 9.37 8.20
N PHE A 62 7.01 8.18 7.71
CA PHE A 62 7.87 7.39 6.84
C PHE A 62 7.16 7.05 5.53
N THR A 63 7.86 7.19 4.43
CA THR A 63 7.34 6.81 3.09
C THR A 63 6.96 5.32 3.04
N ARG A 64 7.72 4.49 3.76
CA ARG A 64 7.46 3.08 4.01
C ARG A 64 7.35 2.89 5.52
N GLY A 65 6.17 3.13 6.09
CA GLY A 65 5.89 3.10 7.53
C GLY A 65 5.87 1.70 8.15
N GLY A 66 6.57 0.73 7.58
CA GLY A 66 6.63 -0.64 8.08
C GLY A 66 7.48 -0.80 9.34
N VAL A 67 7.19 -1.85 10.12
CA VAL A 67 7.77 -2.13 11.44
C VAL A 67 9.30 -2.05 11.46
N TYR A 68 9.97 -2.66 10.49
CA TYR A 68 11.44 -2.69 10.42
C TYR A 68 12.05 -1.28 10.44
N ARG A 69 11.57 -0.37 9.56
CA ARG A 69 12.14 0.99 9.46
C ARG A 69 11.85 1.82 10.71
N VAL A 70 10.63 1.74 11.20
CA VAL A 70 10.18 2.48 12.39
C VAL A 70 11.01 2.06 13.61
N VAL A 71 11.21 0.74 13.81
CA VAL A 71 12.02 0.21 14.93
C VAL A 71 13.50 0.56 14.77
N LYS A 72 14.03 0.50 13.55
CA LYS A 72 15.44 0.89 13.27
C LYS A 72 15.71 2.32 13.70
N GLU A 73 14.82 3.23 13.36
CA GLU A 73 14.94 4.65 13.66
C GLU A 73 14.74 4.96 15.16
N ALA A 74 13.80 4.27 15.79
CA ALA A 74 13.50 4.46 17.22
C ALA A 74 14.56 3.86 18.13
N LEU A 75 14.90 2.58 17.91
CA LEU A 75 15.61 1.70 18.84
C LEU A 75 16.95 1.18 18.29
N GLY A 76 17.27 1.50 17.04
CA GLY A 76 18.53 1.10 16.40
C GLY A 76 18.49 -0.28 15.72
N GLY A 77 19.59 -0.62 15.03
CA GLY A 77 19.67 -1.78 14.14
C GLY A 77 19.50 -3.14 14.82
N THR A 78 19.90 -3.30 16.07
CA THR A 78 19.75 -4.57 16.80
C THR A 78 18.29 -4.90 17.05
N PHE A 79 17.51 -3.94 17.58
CA PHE A 79 16.08 -4.12 17.80
C PHE A 79 15.31 -4.24 16.48
N ALA A 80 15.75 -3.55 15.43
CA ALA A 80 15.18 -3.69 14.09
C ALA A 80 15.31 -5.12 13.55
N LYS A 81 16.46 -5.79 13.77
CA LYS A 81 16.66 -7.20 13.39
C LYS A 81 15.73 -8.14 14.16
N VAL A 82 15.55 -7.92 15.46
CA VAL A 82 14.60 -8.71 16.27
C VAL A 82 13.17 -8.50 15.78
N SER A 83 12.76 -7.26 15.58
CA SER A 83 11.40 -6.93 15.14
C SER A 83 11.08 -7.47 13.74
N VAL A 84 12.04 -7.39 12.82
CA VAL A 84 11.83 -7.94 11.48
C VAL A 84 11.83 -9.47 11.47
N SER A 85 12.57 -10.11 12.39
CA SER A 85 12.50 -11.57 12.53
C SER A 85 11.12 -12.03 13.02
N ALA A 86 10.51 -11.32 13.96
CA ALA A 86 9.12 -11.57 14.40
C ALA A 86 8.12 -11.30 13.27
N LEU A 87 8.28 -10.21 12.53
CA LEU A 87 7.43 -9.88 11.38
C LEU A 87 7.57 -10.90 10.24
N MET A 88 8.77 -11.42 10.00
CA MET A 88 8.97 -12.46 9.00
C MET A 88 8.32 -13.78 9.40
N PHE A 89 8.28 -14.10 10.70
CA PHE A 89 7.56 -15.26 11.20
C PHE A 89 6.06 -15.14 10.94
N ASP A 90 5.50 -13.95 11.15
CA ASP A 90 4.12 -13.62 10.81
C ASP A 90 3.83 -13.90 9.32
N TYR A 91 4.55 -13.27 8.39
CA TYR A 91 4.34 -13.45 6.96
C TYR A 91 4.56 -14.87 6.45
N ILE A 92 5.54 -15.58 7.01
CA ILE A 92 5.82 -16.97 6.62
C ILE A 92 4.66 -17.89 7.03
N LEU A 93 3.99 -17.60 8.13
CA LEU A 93 2.84 -18.38 8.61
C LEU A 93 1.51 -17.97 7.97
N THR A 94 1.37 -16.72 7.52
CA THR A 94 0.16 -16.22 6.83
C THR A 94 -0.19 -17.05 5.60
N GLY A 95 0.81 -17.41 4.78
CA GLY A 95 0.60 -18.25 3.60
C GLY A 95 0.05 -19.65 3.95
N PRO A 96 0.75 -20.43 4.78
CA PRO A 96 0.32 -21.74 5.21
C PRO A 96 -1.05 -21.78 5.88
N ILE A 97 -1.33 -20.89 6.85
CA ILE A 97 -2.63 -20.90 7.55
C ILE A 97 -3.77 -20.59 6.57
N SER A 98 -3.59 -19.61 5.69
CA SER A 98 -4.59 -19.25 4.68
C SER A 98 -4.78 -20.36 3.65
N GLY A 99 -3.67 -20.94 3.15
CA GLY A 99 -3.72 -22.04 2.17
C GLY A 99 -4.38 -23.31 2.74
N VAL A 100 -4.02 -23.68 3.97
CA VAL A 100 -4.63 -24.84 4.65
C VAL A 100 -6.11 -24.59 4.91
N SER A 101 -6.48 -23.40 5.40
CA SER A 101 -7.90 -23.04 5.59
C SER A 101 -8.67 -23.08 4.27
N ALA A 102 -8.09 -22.60 3.15
CA ALA A 102 -8.71 -22.72 1.83
C ALA A 102 -8.98 -24.20 1.47
N GLY A 103 -8.02 -25.07 1.75
CA GLY A 103 -8.17 -26.53 1.58
C GLY A 103 -9.28 -27.10 2.47
N GLN A 104 -9.33 -26.72 3.75
CA GLN A 104 -10.35 -27.21 4.69
C GLN A 104 -11.77 -26.81 4.29
N TYR A 105 -11.98 -25.59 3.77
CA TYR A 105 -13.27 -25.17 3.24
C TYR A 105 -13.70 -26.02 2.03
N ILE A 106 -12.80 -26.33 1.10
CA ILE A 106 -13.10 -27.20 -0.05
C ILE A 106 -13.35 -28.64 0.41
N VAL A 107 -12.45 -29.20 1.21
CA VAL A 107 -12.56 -30.60 1.66
C VAL A 107 -13.79 -30.79 2.54
N GLY A 108 -14.08 -29.84 3.43
CA GLY A 108 -15.29 -29.86 4.25
C GLY A 108 -16.57 -29.83 3.40
N LEU A 109 -16.62 -29.01 2.35
CA LEU A 109 -17.74 -29.00 1.41
C LEU A 109 -17.87 -30.34 0.67
N LEU A 110 -16.78 -30.88 0.14
CA LEU A 110 -16.79 -32.14 -0.60
C LEU A 110 -17.23 -33.32 0.29
N ASN A 111 -16.70 -33.43 1.50
CA ASN A 111 -17.05 -34.48 2.43
C ASN A 111 -18.55 -34.43 2.80
N GLU A 112 -19.10 -33.22 3.02
CA GLU A 112 -20.52 -33.08 3.31
C GLU A 112 -21.39 -33.36 2.09
N LEU A 113 -21.00 -32.97 0.89
CA LEU A 113 -21.70 -33.33 -0.35
C LEU A 113 -21.68 -34.83 -0.60
N PHE A 114 -20.60 -35.55 -0.24
CA PHE A 114 -20.53 -37.00 -0.30
C PHE A 114 -21.52 -37.65 0.71
N VAL A 115 -21.60 -37.12 1.93
CA VAL A 115 -22.55 -37.61 2.94
C VAL A 115 -23.99 -37.35 2.51
N LEU A 116 -24.31 -36.15 2.03
CA LEU A 116 -25.63 -35.79 1.52
C LEU A 116 -26.00 -36.61 0.28
N GLY A 117 -25.08 -36.82 -0.65
CA GLY A 117 -25.29 -37.64 -1.85
C GLY A 117 -25.57 -39.11 -1.51
N ALA A 118 -24.89 -39.64 -0.50
CA ALA A 118 -25.12 -40.98 -0.01
C ALA A 118 -26.48 -41.10 0.71
N SER A 119 -26.85 -40.12 1.56
CA SER A 119 -28.13 -40.13 2.29
C SER A 119 -29.35 -39.98 1.40
N HIS A 120 -29.23 -39.32 0.24
CA HIS A 120 -30.29 -39.12 -0.74
C HIS A 120 -30.23 -40.08 -1.92
N HIS A 121 -29.41 -41.14 -1.84
CA HIS A 121 -29.22 -42.15 -2.89
C HIS A 121 -28.78 -41.59 -4.27
N TRP A 122 -28.16 -40.40 -4.31
CA TRP A 122 -27.61 -39.82 -5.54
C TRP A 122 -26.29 -40.48 -5.93
N ILE A 123 -25.61 -41.11 -4.98
CA ILE A 123 -24.40 -41.90 -5.18
C ILE A 123 -24.69 -43.32 -4.72
N ALA A 124 -24.27 -44.33 -5.50
CA ALA A 124 -24.44 -45.72 -5.13
C ALA A 124 -23.88 -45.99 -3.72
N ALA A 125 -24.73 -46.47 -2.82
CA ALA A 125 -24.37 -46.75 -1.44
C ALA A 125 -23.33 -47.86 -1.38
N ARG A 126 -22.07 -47.54 -1.49
CA ARG A 126 -20.97 -48.37 -0.99
C ARG A 126 -20.92 -48.20 0.52
N SER A 127 -20.56 -49.24 1.21
CA SER A 127 -20.64 -49.47 2.65
C SER A 127 -19.93 -48.44 3.59
N ALA A 128 -19.37 -47.37 3.08
CA ALA A 128 -19.00 -46.17 3.83
C ALA A 128 -18.93 -44.97 2.83
N PRO A 129 -19.44 -43.77 3.15
CA PRO A 129 -19.27 -42.58 2.32
C PRO A 129 -17.77 -42.29 2.21
N LEU A 130 -17.30 -42.03 0.99
CA LEU A 130 -15.92 -41.61 0.72
C LEU A 130 -15.66 -40.33 1.50
N GLN A 131 -14.80 -40.38 2.50
CA GLN A 131 -14.36 -39.18 3.22
C GLN A 131 -12.89 -38.91 2.94
N LEU A 132 -12.60 -37.69 2.49
CA LEU A 132 -11.24 -37.24 2.29
C LEU A 132 -10.60 -36.86 3.65
N PRO A 133 -9.36 -37.28 3.94
CA PRO A 133 -8.68 -36.88 5.16
C PRO A 133 -8.43 -35.36 5.13
N VAL A 134 -9.11 -34.61 6.01
CA VAL A 134 -9.18 -33.14 5.96
C VAL A 134 -7.80 -32.52 5.98
N ASN A 135 -6.99 -32.81 6.99
CA ASN A 135 -5.69 -32.16 7.16
C ASN A 135 -4.72 -32.48 6.00
N ALA A 136 -4.58 -33.76 5.64
CA ALA A 136 -3.64 -34.14 4.58
C ALA A 136 -4.04 -33.55 3.21
N THR A 137 -5.33 -33.63 2.85
CA THR A 137 -5.82 -33.09 1.59
C THR A 137 -5.70 -31.55 1.56
N SER A 138 -6.00 -30.88 2.69
CA SER A 138 -5.85 -29.43 2.82
C SER A 138 -4.40 -28.98 2.71
N ALA A 139 -3.46 -29.75 3.26
CA ALA A 139 -2.02 -29.47 3.10
C ALA A 139 -1.59 -29.56 1.64
N VAL A 140 -2.07 -30.55 0.88
CA VAL A 140 -1.78 -30.69 -0.56
C VAL A 140 -2.36 -29.48 -1.32
N ILE A 141 -3.61 -29.09 -1.04
CA ILE A 141 -4.23 -27.91 -1.68
C ILE A 141 -3.41 -26.64 -1.37
N ALA A 142 -3.02 -26.44 -0.10
CA ALA A 142 -2.19 -25.32 0.33
C ALA A 142 -0.84 -25.29 -0.42
N ALA A 143 -0.20 -26.44 -0.55
CA ALA A 143 1.06 -26.55 -1.29
C ALA A 143 0.88 -26.17 -2.78
N ILE A 144 -0.20 -26.63 -3.42
CA ILE A 144 -0.52 -26.27 -4.83
C ILE A 144 -0.72 -24.76 -4.96
N ILE A 145 -1.49 -24.12 -4.06
CA ILE A 145 -1.72 -22.67 -4.05
C ILE A 145 -0.40 -21.93 -3.87
N THR A 146 0.44 -22.36 -2.92
CA THR A 146 1.75 -21.73 -2.67
C THR A 146 2.68 -21.86 -3.88
N VAL A 147 2.75 -23.00 -4.51
CA VAL A 147 3.57 -23.23 -5.74
C VAL A 147 3.03 -22.39 -6.90
N TYR A 148 1.72 -22.28 -7.06
CA TYR A 148 1.11 -21.43 -8.08
C TYR A 148 1.51 -19.97 -7.94
N PHE A 149 1.39 -19.38 -6.72
CA PHE A 149 1.78 -18.00 -6.48
C PHE A 149 3.30 -17.80 -6.47
N TRP A 150 4.08 -18.77 -6.01
CA TRP A 150 5.52 -18.76 -6.19
C TRP A 150 5.91 -18.59 -7.65
N TRP A 151 5.31 -19.40 -8.53
CA TRP A 151 5.55 -19.34 -9.98
C TRP A 151 5.15 -17.99 -10.58
N GLN A 152 4.00 -17.43 -10.20
CA GLN A 152 3.54 -16.11 -10.65
C GLN A 152 4.51 -15.01 -10.21
N ASN A 153 4.87 -14.96 -8.93
CA ASN A 153 5.75 -13.93 -8.38
C ASN A 153 7.18 -14.04 -8.94
N THR A 154 7.66 -15.24 -9.20
CA THR A 154 8.97 -15.44 -9.85
C THR A 154 8.99 -14.87 -11.28
N LYS A 155 7.88 -14.91 -12.01
CA LYS A 155 7.75 -14.32 -13.34
C LYS A 155 7.44 -12.82 -13.33
N GLY A 156 7.19 -12.23 -12.18
CA GLY A 156 6.82 -10.82 -12.05
C GLY A 156 5.42 -10.52 -12.60
N ILE A 157 4.54 -11.52 -12.60
CA ILE A 157 3.13 -11.32 -12.91
C ILE A 157 2.50 -10.66 -11.70
N GLU A 158 2.51 -9.32 -11.70
CA GLU A 158 1.89 -8.54 -10.62
C GLU A 158 0.39 -8.84 -10.57
N GLU A 159 -0.10 -9.12 -9.38
CA GLU A 159 -1.54 -9.12 -9.14
C GLU A 159 -2.03 -7.68 -9.31
N SER A 160 -2.87 -7.44 -10.31
CA SER A 160 -3.38 -6.09 -10.51
C SER A 160 -4.30 -5.72 -9.36
N SER A 161 -4.17 -4.51 -8.84
CA SER A 161 -5.09 -3.95 -7.83
C SER A 161 -6.57 -4.06 -8.24
N ASP A 162 -6.83 -4.19 -9.54
CA ASP A 162 -8.16 -4.45 -10.10
C ASP A 162 -8.68 -5.85 -9.80
N LYS A 163 -7.82 -6.88 -9.80
CA LYS A 163 -8.21 -8.25 -9.39
C LYS A 163 -8.58 -8.27 -7.91
N ALA A 164 -7.75 -7.67 -7.05
CA ALA A 164 -8.03 -7.53 -5.63
C ALA A 164 -9.37 -6.83 -5.38
N LEU A 165 -9.65 -5.74 -6.11
CA LEU A 165 -10.91 -5.01 -6.03
C LEU A 165 -12.11 -5.84 -6.51
N LYS A 166 -11.96 -6.65 -7.56
CA LYS A 166 -13.02 -7.57 -8.02
C LYS A 166 -13.33 -8.64 -6.97
N VAL A 167 -12.30 -9.27 -6.39
CA VAL A 167 -12.48 -10.25 -5.30
C VAL A 167 -13.19 -9.59 -4.12
N MET A 168 -12.75 -8.41 -3.69
CA MET A 168 -13.40 -7.66 -2.60
C MET A 168 -14.88 -7.37 -2.89
N LYS A 169 -15.23 -6.96 -4.12
CA LYS A 169 -16.64 -6.71 -4.50
C LYS A 169 -17.50 -7.98 -4.38
N ILE A 170 -17.02 -9.10 -4.90
CA ILE A 170 -17.72 -10.39 -4.81
C ILE A 170 -17.86 -10.81 -3.34
N THR A 171 -16.80 -10.65 -2.56
CA THR A 171 -16.82 -10.91 -1.13
C THR A 171 -17.81 -10.01 -0.39
N THR A 172 -17.88 -8.74 -0.74
CA THR A 172 -18.84 -7.81 -0.13
C THR A 172 -20.27 -8.27 -0.38
N VAL A 173 -20.59 -8.72 -1.59
CA VAL A 173 -21.90 -9.31 -1.90
C VAL A 173 -22.17 -10.55 -1.04
N MET A 174 -21.18 -11.43 -0.95
CA MET A 174 -21.28 -12.63 -0.10
C MET A 174 -21.49 -12.26 1.38
N VAL A 175 -20.72 -11.30 1.92
CA VAL A 175 -20.82 -10.85 3.32
C VAL A 175 -22.19 -10.22 3.60
N VAL A 176 -22.69 -9.36 2.71
CA VAL A 176 -24.03 -8.75 2.86
C VAL A 176 -25.13 -9.82 2.88
N LEU A 177 -25.08 -10.79 1.96
CA LEU A 177 -26.03 -11.89 1.94
C LEU A 177 -25.89 -12.78 3.18
N LEU A 178 -24.66 -13.13 3.56
CA LEU A 178 -24.38 -13.97 4.72
C LEU A 178 -24.91 -13.35 6.02
N LEU A 179 -24.58 -12.08 6.26
CA LEU A 179 -25.00 -11.38 7.47
C LEU A 179 -26.49 -11.05 7.45
N GLY A 180 -27.02 -10.59 6.35
CA GLY A 180 -28.44 -10.27 6.22
C GLY A 180 -29.33 -11.50 6.41
N TRP A 181 -29.01 -12.60 5.72
CA TRP A 181 -29.73 -13.86 5.88
C TRP A 181 -29.48 -14.50 7.25
N GLY A 182 -28.24 -14.43 7.76
CA GLY A 182 -27.90 -14.90 9.10
C GLY A 182 -28.67 -14.16 10.18
N PHE A 183 -28.75 -12.83 10.11
CA PHE A 183 -29.51 -12.01 11.05
C PHE A 183 -31.01 -12.31 11.00
N PHE A 184 -31.57 -12.43 9.81
CA PHE A 184 -32.96 -12.88 9.61
C PHE A 184 -33.18 -14.24 10.28
N SER A 185 -32.26 -15.19 10.08
CA SER A 185 -32.37 -16.55 10.63
C SER A 185 -32.28 -16.55 12.16
N VAL A 186 -31.40 -15.72 12.76
CA VAL A 186 -31.30 -15.58 14.23
C VAL A 186 -32.62 -15.09 14.83
N ILE A 187 -33.24 -14.08 14.21
CA ILE A 187 -34.52 -13.54 14.68
C ILE A 187 -35.62 -14.58 14.53
N HIS A 188 -35.68 -15.30 13.41
CA HIS A 188 -36.72 -16.28 13.13
C HIS A 188 -36.62 -17.51 14.01
N LEU A 189 -35.42 -17.99 14.30
CA LEU A 189 -35.16 -19.17 15.16
C LEU A 189 -35.15 -18.84 16.64
N GLY A 190 -35.17 -17.53 17.02
CA GLY A 190 -35.08 -17.11 18.41
C GLY A 190 -33.77 -17.50 19.08
N SER A 191 -32.66 -17.50 18.30
CA SER A 191 -31.35 -17.90 18.78
C SER A 191 -30.86 -16.97 19.90
N HIS A 192 -30.23 -17.53 20.94
CA HIS A 192 -29.73 -16.76 22.06
C HIS A 192 -28.30 -16.27 21.85
N LEU A 193 -27.99 -15.13 22.47
CA LEU A 193 -26.61 -14.59 22.48
C LEU A 193 -25.66 -15.56 23.20
N PRO A 194 -24.41 -15.66 22.75
CA PRO A 194 -23.40 -16.43 23.49
C PRO A 194 -23.22 -15.90 24.91
N PRO A 195 -22.74 -16.74 25.84
CA PRO A 195 -22.46 -16.31 27.20
C PRO A 195 -21.57 -15.08 27.26
N TRP A 196 -21.87 -14.15 28.16
CA TRP A 196 -21.08 -12.94 28.35
C TRP A 196 -19.61 -13.26 28.67
N PRO A 197 -18.65 -12.40 28.27
CA PRO A 197 -17.21 -12.62 28.44
C PRO A 197 -16.73 -12.37 29.87
N ILE A 198 -17.34 -13.08 30.83
CA ILE A 198 -16.95 -13.06 32.23
C ILE A 198 -16.11 -14.31 32.56
N PRO A 199 -15.20 -14.25 33.54
CA PRO A 199 -14.27 -15.34 33.84
C PRO A 199 -14.93 -16.69 34.07
N SER A 200 -16.13 -16.73 34.65
CA SER A 200 -16.90 -17.97 34.90
C SER A 200 -17.36 -18.68 33.63
N ASN A 201 -17.50 -17.98 32.53
CA ASN A 201 -17.96 -18.50 31.23
C ASN A 201 -16.83 -18.93 30.31
N LEU A 202 -15.57 -18.65 30.69
CA LEU A 202 -14.40 -19.03 29.91
C LEU A 202 -14.01 -20.47 30.18
N ARG A 203 -13.80 -21.23 29.10
CA ARG A 203 -13.39 -22.65 29.18
C ARG A 203 -12.12 -22.81 28.34
N PHE A 204 -10.98 -22.74 29.00
CA PHE A 204 -9.70 -22.95 28.35
C PHE A 204 -9.40 -24.43 28.12
N THR A 205 -8.99 -24.77 26.90
CA THR A 205 -8.46 -26.11 26.62
C THR A 205 -7.08 -26.29 27.22
N SER A 206 -6.63 -27.52 27.39
CA SER A 206 -5.30 -27.80 27.91
C SER A 206 -4.18 -27.23 27.05
N GLU A 207 -4.42 -27.10 25.74
CA GLU A 207 -3.49 -26.53 24.78
C GLU A 207 -3.42 -25.01 24.92
N SER A 208 -4.56 -24.34 25.09
CA SER A 208 -4.63 -22.89 25.28
C SER A 208 -4.03 -22.38 26.60
N LEU A 209 -3.75 -23.27 27.57
CA LEU A 209 -3.04 -22.95 28.81
C LEU A 209 -1.52 -22.99 28.64
N GLY A 210 -0.98 -23.64 27.61
CA GLY A 210 0.45 -23.73 27.32
C GLY A 210 1.28 -24.18 28.50
N PHE A 211 2.29 -23.40 28.88
CA PHE A 211 3.17 -23.69 30.03
C PHE A 211 2.46 -23.58 31.39
N LEU A 212 1.30 -22.93 31.45
CA LEU A 212 0.54 -22.78 32.71
C LEU A 212 -0.34 -23.99 33.05
N LYS A 213 -0.38 -25.01 32.20
CA LYS A 213 -1.22 -26.20 32.31
C LYS A 213 -1.14 -26.91 33.68
N HIS A 214 0.02 -26.87 34.33
CA HIS A 214 0.28 -27.56 35.60
C HIS A 214 0.39 -26.61 36.80
N THR A 215 0.03 -25.35 36.63
CA THR A 215 0.14 -24.35 37.70
C THR A 215 -1.22 -24.10 38.36
N LYS A 216 -1.20 -23.82 39.69
CA LYS A 216 -2.42 -23.42 40.42
C LYS A 216 -2.99 -22.07 39.95
N LEU A 217 -2.22 -21.27 39.19
CA LEU A 217 -2.65 -20.04 38.54
C LEU A 217 -3.82 -20.27 37.55
N ALA A 218 -3.87 -21.47 36.95
CA ALA A 218 -4.98 -21.87 36.09
C ALA A 218 -6.35 -21.90 36.79
N ALA A 219 -6.40 -21.98 38.12
CA ALA A 219 -7.64 -22.01 38.91
C ALA A 219 -8.15 -20.61 39.34
N THR A 220 -7.35 -19.52 39.14
CA THR A 220 -7.66 -18.16 39.63
C THR A 220 -7.78 -17.17 38.46
N PHE A 221 -8.72 -17.44 37.55
CA PHE A 221 -8.74 -16.77 36.25
C PHE A 221 -9.27 -15.32 36.21
N GLY A 222 -9.78 -14.72 37.19
CA GLY A 222 -10.23 -13.32 37.23
C GLY A 222 -9.92 -12.48 35.96
N LEU A 223 -9.34 -11.33 36.15
CA LEU A 223 -8.89 -10.44 35.04
C LEU A 223 -7.85 -11.10 34.10
N PHE A 224 -6.99 -11.97 34.64
CA PHE A 224 -5.98 -12.68 33.85
C PHE A 224 -6.60 -13.60 32.79
N GLY A 225 -7.70 -14.29 33.10
CA GLY A 225 -8.44 -15.10 32.13
C GLY A 225 -9.03 -14.25 30.97
N ILE A 226 -9.46 -13.03 31.25
CA ILE A 226 -9.93 -12.11 30.20
C ILE A 226 -8.79 -11.72 29.25
N ILE A 227 -7.61 -11.41 29.79
CA ILE A 227 -6.43 -11.08 28.98
C ILE A 227 -5.98 -12.30 28.16
N MET A 228 -5.98 -13.48 28.76
CA MET A 228 -5.69 -14.72 28.00
C MET A 228 -6.67 -14.92 26.85
N ALA A 229 -7.98 -14.79 27.11
CA ALA A 229 -9.01 -14.96 26.07
C ALA A 229 -8.86 -13.90 24.95
N PHE A 230 -8.53 -12.66 25.31
CA PHE A 230 -8.19 -11.63 24.36
C PHE A 230 -6.96 -12.06 23.53
N GLY A 231 -5.90 -12.54 24.16
CA GLY A 231 -4.68 -13.03 23.51
C GLY A 231 -4.93 -14.24 22.58
N GLN A 232 -5.88 -15.14 22.90
CA GLN A 232 -6.28 -16.21 21.99
C GLN A 232 -6.99 -15.70 20.74
N SER A 233 -7.65 -14.54 20.84
CA SER A 233 -8.44 -13.93 19.75
C SER A 233 -7.64 -12.96 18.88
N VAL A 234 -6.40 -12.56 19.26
CA VAL A 234 -5.56 -11.60 18.55
C VAL A 234 -5.28 -12.00 17.09
N LEU A 235 -5.33 -13.29 16.80
CA LEU A 235 -5.20 -13.83 15.45
C LEU A 235 -6.16 -13.17 14.44
N ALA A 236 -7.30 -12.69 14.89
CA ALA A 236 -8.28 -11.99 14.05
C ALA A 236 -7.77 -10.65 13.49
N MET A 237 -6.74 -10.01 14.10
CA MET A 237 -6.14 -8.75 13.62
C MET A 237 -4.97 -8.97 12.64
N SER A 238 -4.69 -10.17 12.23
CA SER A 238 -3.64 -10.48 11.27
C SER A 238 -3.84 -9.70 9.97
N GLY A 239 -2.75 -9.16 9.40
CA GLY A 239 -2.80 -8.38 8.16
C GLY A 239 -2.91 -6.85 8.32
N GLU A 240 -2.95 -6.32 9.56
CA GLU A 240 -2.98 -4.87 9.80
C GLU A 240 -1.73 -4.14 9.28
N GLU A 241 -0.58 -4.81 9.29
CA GLU A 241 0.70 -4.28 8.80
C GLU A 241 0.71 -4.08 7.29
N SER A 242 -0.14 -4.78 6.54
CA SER A 242 -0.29 -4.63 5.09
C SER A 242 -0.70 -3.21 4.69
N LEU A 243 -1.36 -2.45 5.61
CA LEU A 243 -1.68 -1.04 5.39
C LEU A 243 -0.40 -0.18 5.21
N ALA A 244 0.65 -0.46 5.97
CA ALA A 244 1.91 0.25 5.85
C ALA A 244 2.65 -0.08 4.54
N GLN A 245 2.46 -1.27 3.99
CA GLN A 245 3.08 -1.68 2.73
C GLN A 245 2.45 -0.99 1.53
N VAL A 246 1.11 -0.88 1.49
CA VAL A 246 0.40 -0.22 0.39
C VAL A 246 0.51 1.31 0.45
N ASN A 247 0.93 1.90 1.58
CA ASN A 247 1.03 3.36 1.73
C ASN A 247 1.85 4.02 0.62
N ARG A 248 2.92 3.37 0.15
CA ARG A 248 3.78 3.89 -0.92
C ARG A 248 3.02 4.10 -2.23
N GLU A 249 2.01 3.28 -2.47
CA GLU A 249 1.28 3.19 -3.74
C GLU A 249 0.01 4.03 -3.76
N ILE A 250 -0.41 4.58 -2.62
CA ILE A 250 -1.64 5.37 -2.50
C ILE A 250 -1.48 6.72 -3.22
N GLU A 251 -2.50 7.08 -4.01
CA GLU A 251 -2.60 8.37 -4.70
C GLU A 251 -2.68 9.56 -3.73
N HIS A 252 -2.26 10.72 -4.23
CA HIS A 252 -2.36 11.97 -3.47
C HIS A 252 -3.82 12.46 -3.36
N PRO A 253 -4.21 13.10 -2.22
CA PRO A 253 -3.41 13.36 -1.02
C PRO A 253 -3.28 12.10 -0.13
N LYS A 254 -2.07 11.53 -0.08
CA LYS A 254 -1.76 10.22 0.53
C LYS A 254 -2.37 9.99 1.90
N LEU A 255 -2.10 10.90 2.85
CA LEU A 255 -2.57 10.72 4.24
C LEU A 255 -4.10 10.72 4.36
N LYS A 256 -4.80 11.51 3.54
CA LYS A 256 -6.27 11.54 3.50
C LYS A 256 -6.82 10.22 2.96
N ASN A 257 -6.24 9.73 1.87
CA ASN A 257 -6.64 8.47 1.24
C ASN A 257 -6.27 7.26 2.09
N LEU A 258 -5.10 7.27 2.75
CA LEU A 258 -4.71 6.25 3.72
C LEU A 258 -5.71 6.15 4.88
N LYS A 259 -6.14 7.28 5.47
CA LYS A 259 -7.15 7.31 6.53
C LYS A 259 -8.49 6.76 6.05
N ARG A 260 -8.91 7.10 4.83
CA ARG A 260 -10.15 6.55 4.25
C ARG A 260 -10.06 5.03 4.08
N ALA A 261 -8.94 4.54 3.52
CA ALA A 261 -8.70 3.11 3.40
C ALA A 261 -8.72 2.43 4.78
N ALA A 262 -8.06 3.01 5.79
CA ALA A 262 -8.02 2.50 7.15
C ALA A 262 -9.42 2.37 7.77
N ILE A 263 -10.31 3.33 7.56
CA ILE A 263 -11.70 3.30 8.06
C ILE A 263 -12.50 2.19 7.34
N VAL A 264 -12.39 2.10 6.01
CA VAL A 264 -13.08 1.05 5.23
C VAL A 264 -12.66 -0.34 5.71
N ILE A 265 -11.36 -0.56 5.86
CA ILE A 265 -10.80 -1.84 6.34
C ILE A 265 -11.33 -2.15 7.74
N ALA A 266 -11.35 -1.17 8.62
CA ALA A 266 -11.80 -1.31 10.00
C ALA A 266 -13.28 -1.73 10.10
N LEU A 267 -14.14 -1.01 9.40
CA LEU A 267 -15.56 -1.33 9.38
C LEU A 267 -15.82 -2.71 8.75
N TYR A 268 -15.13 -3.00 7.65
CA TYR A 268 -15.31 -4.26 6.96
C TYR A 268 -14.89 -5.45 7.83
N SER A 269 -13.71 -5.40 8.45
CA SER A 269 -13.22 -6.47 9.31
C SER A 269 -14.05 -6.63 10.58
N PHE A 270 -14.47 -5.53 11.21
CA PHE A 270 -15.38 -5.58 12.36
C PHE A 270 -16.71 -6.28 12.01
N ILE A 271 -17.30 -5.91 10.88
CA ILE A 271 -18.57 -6.48 10.41
C ILE A 271 -18.40 -7.94 10.00
N PHE A 272 -17.42 -8.24 9.14
CA PHE A 272 -17.26 -9.59 8.61
C PHE A 272 -16.70 -10.56 9.64
N THR A 273 -15.54 -10.25 10.23
CA THR A 273 -14.91 -11.14 11.20
C THR A 273 -15.65 -11.14 12.53
N GLY A 274 -15.99 -9.97 13.07
CA GLY A 274 -16.62 -9.85 14.38
C GLY A 274 -18.07 -10.32 14.39
N ILE A 275 -18.94 -9.66 13.61
CA ILE A 275 -20.37 -9.99 13.56
C ILE A 275 -20.59 -11.36 12.89
N GLY A 276 -19.81 -11.70 11.86
CA GLY A 276 -19.88 -12.99 11.20
C GLY A 276 -19.64 -14.16 12.16
N THR A 277 -18.60 -14.07 13.00
CA THR A 277 -18.32 -15.07 14.04
C THR A 277 -19.44 -15.13 15.08
N LEU A 278 -19.96 -13.97 15.51
CA LEU A 278 -21.07 -13.91 16.46
C LEU A 278 -22.30 -14.65 15.92
N LEU A 279 -22.73 -14.36 14.71
CA LEU A 279 -23.89 -15.00 14.08
C LEU A 279 -23.66 -16.50 13.85
N ALA A 280 -22.44 -16.91 13.48
CA ALA A 280 -22.12 -18.32 13.30
C ALA A 280 -22.27 -19.10 14.61
N VAL A 281 -21.80 -18.54 15.74
CA VAL A 281 -21.95 -19.18 17.07
C VAL A 281 -23.41 -19.21 17.53
N MET A 282 -24.23 -18.22 17.15
CA MET A 282 -25.65 -18.19 17.48
C MET A 282 -26.48 -19.16 16.65
N LEU A 283 -26.10 -19.44 15.40
CA LEU A 283 -26.89 -20.26 14.48
C LEU A 283 -26.50 -21.73 14.49
N ILE A 284 -25.21 -22.04 14.60
CA ILE A 284 -24.75 -23.42 14.54
C ILE A 284 -24.89 -24.08 15.93
N PRO A 285 -25.61 -25.21 16.05
CA PRO A 285 -25.76 -25.90 17.32
C PRO A 285 -24.42 -26.35 17.91
N ASP A 286 -24.30 -26.28 19.23
CA ASP A 286 -23.07 -26.59 19.98
C ASP A 286 -22.51 -28.00 19.68
N ALA A 287 -23.40 -28.96 19.53
CA ALA A 287 -23.04 -30.38 19.32
C ALA A 287 -22.23 -30.61 18.03
N VAL A 288 -22.37 -29.72 17.04
CA VAL A 288 -21.74 -29.87 15.72
C VAL A 288 -20.78 -28.73 15.40
N ARG A 289 -20.86 -27.60 16.11
CA ARG A 289 -20.11 -26.39 15.77
C ARG A 289 -18.60 -26.63 15.86
N VAL A 290 -18.08 -27.03 17.01
CA VAL A 290 -16.65 -27.35 17.17
C VAL A 290 -16.29 -28.69 16.54
N PRO A 291 -17.01 -29.79 16.72
CA PRO A 291 -16.61 -31.08 16.16
C PRO A 291 -16.62 -31.16 14.63
N VAL A 292 -17.50 -30.39 13.95
CA VAL A 292 -17.71 -30.52 12.50
C VAL A 292 -17.31 -29.24 11.74
N TYR A 293 -17.60 -28.05 12.29
CA TYR A 293 -17.48 -26.78 11.58
C TYR A 293 -16.38 -25.86 12.13
N ARG A 294 -15.55 -26.31 13.07
CA ARG A 294 -14.44 -25.53 13.61
C ARG A 294 -13.57 -24.93 12.50
N ASP A 295 -13.18 -25.74 11.53
CA ASP A 295 -12.25 -25.39 10.47
C ASP A 295 -12.93 -24.70 9.27
N ASN A 296 -14.27 -24.59 9.26
CA ASN A 296 -15.07 -23.98 8.20
C ASN A 296 -16.34 -23.30 8.72
N LEU A 297 -16.20 -22.59 9.85
CA LEU A 297 -17.28 -22.00 10.63
C LEU A 297 -18.21 -21.12 9.78
N ILE A 298 -17.66 -20.24 8.94
CA ILE A 298 -18.44 -19.30 8.10
C ILE A 298 -19.27 -20.05 7.03
N ALA A 299 -18.71 -21.09 6.42
CA ALA A 299 -19.47 -21.91 5.47
C ALA A 299 -20.50 -22.81 6.19
N GLY A 300 -20.17 -23.29 7.39
CA GLY A 300 -21.10 -24.04 8.24
C GLY A 300 -22.34 -23.23 8.59
N MET A 301 -22.22 -21.94 8.86
CA MET A 301 -23.35 -21.06 9.17
C MET A 301 -24.42 -21.09 8.08
N ALA A 302 -24.05 -21.18 6.79
CA ALA A 302 -24.99 -21.23 5.69
C ALA A 302 -25.96 -22.45 5.77
N MET A 303 -25.52 -23.56 6.36
CA MET A 303 -26.35 -24.79 6.52
C MET A 303 -27.40 -24.67 7.60
N TYR A 304 -27.27 -23.73 8.53
CA TYR A 304 -28.19 -23.52 9.65
C TYR A 304 -29.08 -22.27 9.49
N MET A 305 -29.03 -21.65 8.33
CA MET A 305 -29.95 -20.55 7.97
C MET A 305 -31.35 -21.07 7.67
N VAL A 306 -32.36 -20.24 7.86
CA VAL A 306 -33.76 -20.55 7.57
C VAL A 306 -33.97 -20.59 6.05
N GLY A 307 -34.53 -21.69 5.55
CA GLY A 307 -34.86 -21.85 4.12
C GLY A 307 -34.69 -23.26 3.57
N PRO A 308 -35.02 -23.49 2.31
CA PRO A 308 -34.92 -24.80 1.68
C PRO A 308 -33.48 -25.29 1.58
N LEU A 309 -33.28 -26.61 1.76
CA LEU A 309 -31.95 -27.22 1.77
C LEU A 309 -31.12 -26.90 0.52
N ALA A 310 -31.76 -26.95 -0.65
CA ALA A 310 -31.08 -26.65 -1.92
C ALA A 310 -30.48 -25.22 -1.96
N LEU A 311 -31.21 -24.24 -1.43
CA LEU A 311 -30.73 -22.85 -1.36
C LEU A 311 -29.57 -22.71 -0.38
N ARG A 312 -29.65 -23.39 0.78
CA ARG A 312 -28.55 -23.40 1.78
C ARG A 312 -27.28 -24.04 1.23
N ILE A 313 -27.40 -25.16 0.51
CA ILE A 313 -26.27 -25.81 -0.16
C ILE A 313 -25.67 -24.89 -1.23
N ALA A 314 -26.51 -24.32 -2.10
CA ALA A 314 -26.04 -23.39 -3.14
C ALA A 314 -25.30 -22.19 -2.54
N PHE A 315 -25.85 -21.62 -1.47
CA PHE A 315 -25.21 -20.49 -0.78
C PHE A 315 -23.91 -20.90 -0.09
N ARG A 316 -23.85 -22.08 0.53
CA ARG A 316 -22.61 -22.63 1.11
C ARG A 316 -21.52 -22.82 0.05
N ILE A 317 -21.86 -23.35 -1.13
CA ILE A 317 -20.92 -23.47 -2.25
C ILE A 317 -20.40 -22.09 -2.62
N PHE A 318 -21.27 -21.08 -2.71
CA PHE A 318 -20.85 -19.69 -2.99
C PHE A 318 -19.89 -19.16 -1.92
N VAL A 319 -20.19 -19.35 -0.62
CA VAL A 319 -19.32 -18.96 0.50
C VAL A 319 -17.95 -19.64 0.42
N VAL A 320 -17.91 -20.94 0.09
CA VAL A 320 -16.65 -21.70 -0.04
C VAL A 320 -15.84 -21.19 -1.22
N ILE A 321 -16.45 -20.94 -2.38
CA ILE A 321 -15.75 -20.39 -3.55
C ILE A 321 -15.14 -19.02 -3.23
N VAL A 322 -15.93 -18.13 -2.63
CA VAL A 322 -15.44 -16.80 -2.25
C VAL A 322 -14.36 -16.87 -1.19
N GLY A 323 -14.55 -17.74 -0.19
CA GLY A 323 -13.57 -18.02 0.85
C GLY A 323 -12.25 -18.52 0.27
N PHE A 324 -12.32 -19.46 -0.67
CA PHE A 324 -11.14 -19.96 -1.38
C PHE A 324 -10.39 -18.83 -2.11
N LEU A 325 -11.10 -17.93 -2.80
CA LEU A 325 -10.48 -16.82 -3.53
C LEU A 325 -9.73 -15.86 -2.59
N ILE A 326 -10.33 -15.50 -1.44
CA ILE A 326 -9.69 -14.62 -0.45
C ILE A 326 -8.50 -15.31 0.20
N LEU A 327 -8.69 -16.54 0.67
CA LEU A 327 -7.65 -17.31 1.34
C LEU A 327 -6.46 -17.58 0.42
N ALA A 328 -6.71 -17.90 -0.86
CA ALA A 328 -5.67 -18.02 -1.86
C ALA A 328 -4.99 -16.66 -2.13
N GLY A 329 -5.76 -15.57 -2.18
CA GLY A 329 -5.23 -14.21 -2.29
C GLY A 329 -4.31 -13.84 -1.13
N ALA A 330 -4.63 -14.26 0.10
CA ALA A 330 -3.79 -14.04 1.28
C ALA A 330 -2.43 -14.76 1.18
N VAL A 331 -2.39 -15.97 0.58
CA VAL A 331 -1.10 -16.65 0.30
C VAL A 331 -0.22 -15.80 -0.61
N ASN A 332 -0.80 -15.21 -1.66
CA ASN A 332 -0.07 -14.31 -2.55
C ASN A 332 0.41 -13.05 -1.82
N THR A 333 -0.47 -12.41 -1.04
CA THR A 333 -0.14 -11.21 -0.25
C THR A 333 1.00 -11.50 0.74
N ALA A 334 1.02 -12.68 1.35
CA ALA A 334 2.10 -13.11 2.24
C ALA A 334 3.46 -13.23 1.51
N ILE A 335 3.49 -13.79 0.29
CA ILE A 335 4.70 -13.89 -0.53
C ILE A 335 5.18 -12.48 -0.94
N VAL A 336 4.29 -11.63 -1.42
CA VAL A 336 4.61 -10.27 -1.86
C VAL A 336 5.08 -9.42 -0.68
N GLY A 337 4.36 -9.47 0.46
CA GLY A 337 4.67 -8.74 1.68
C GLY A 337 6.03 -9.12 2.25
N SER A 338 6.29 -10.42 2.43
CA SER A 338 7.60 -10.96 2.85
C SER A 338 8.73 -10.49 1.93
N THR A 339 8.50 -10.58 0.61
CA THR A 339 9.49 -10.17 -0.39
C THR A 339 9.80 -8.68 -0.27
N GLY A 340 8.78 -7.85 -0.06
CA GLY A 340 8.95 -6.40 0.12
C GLY A 340 9.74 -6.05 1.39
N VAL A 341 9.47 -6.74 2.50
CA VAL A 341 10.19 -6.54 3.78
C VAL A 341 11.65 -7.01 3.64
N LEU A 342 11.89 -8.22 3.14
CA LEU A 342 13.26 -8.76 2.97
C LEU A 342 14.08 -7.95 1.97
N MET A 343 13.45 -7.42 0.90
CA MET A 343 14.11 -6.51 -0.01
C MET A 343 14.59 -5.25 0.71
N ARG A 344 13.76 -4.67 1.59
CA ARG A 344 14.15 -3.51 2.39
C ARG A 344 15.31 -3.82 3.34
N VAL A 345 15.25 -4.97 4.01
CA VAL A 345 16.33 -5.45 4.88
C VAL A 345 17.65 -5.64 4.09
N ALA A 346 17.53 -6.09 2.84
CA ALA A 346 18.67 -6.23 1.94
C ALA A 346 19.19 -4.87 1.41
N GLU A 347 18.29 -3.93 1.11
CA GLU A 347 18.64 -2.53 0.75
C GLU A 347 19.43 -1.84 1.87
N ASP A 348 19.11 -2.12 3.11
CA ASP A 348 19.79 -1.59 4.29
C ASP A 348 21.10 -2.36 4.64
N GLY A 349 21.53 -3.29 3.78
CA GLY A 349 22.77 -4.07 3.93
C GLY A 349 22.73 -5.14 5.03
N VAL A 350 21.57 -5.41 5.64
CA VAL A 350 21.41 -6.42 6.70
C VAL A 350 21.29 -7.82 6.12
N LEU A 351 20.71 -7.98 4.92
CA LEU A 351 20.66 -9.24 4.18
C LEU A 351 21.68 -9.22 3.04
N ALA A 352 22.28 -10.36 2.73
CA ALA A 352 23.35 -10.47 1.71
C ALA A 352 22.89 -9.92 0.35
N ASP A 353 23.77 -9.16 -0.31
CA ASP A 353 23.54 -8.59 -1.67
C ASP A 353 23.17 -9.62 -2.71
N TRP A 354 23.57 -10.88 -2.47
CA TRP A 354 23.17 -12.00 -3.32
C TRP A 354 21.65 -12.10 -3.47
N PHE A 355 20.87 -11.78 -2.44
CA PHE A 355 19.41 -11.79 -2.48
C PHE A 355 18.82 -10.64 -3.29
N ARG A 356 19.52 -9.51 -3.42
CA ARG A 356 19.06 -8.33 -4.19
C ARG A 356 19.20 -8.51 -5.70
N LYS A 357 20.07 -9.41 -6.16
CA LYS A 357 20.34 -9.59 -7.60
C LYS A 357 19.07 -10.03 -8.33
N PRO A 358 18.52 -9.22 -9.25
CA PRO A 358 17.31 -9.57 -9.98
C PRO A 358 17.55 -10.69 -10.96
N GLN A 359 16.49 -11.38 -11.32
CA GLN A 359 16.52 -12.39 -12.37
C GLN A 359 16.72 -11.70 -13.72
N ARG A 360 17.65 -12.23 -14.53
CA ARG A 360 18.00 -11.63 -15.84
C ARG A 360 16.81 -11.52 -16.80
N ARG A 361 15.86 -12.46 -16.76
CA ARG A 361 14.72 -12.53 -17.69
C ARG A 361 13.53 -11.66 -17.27
N TYR A 362 13.20 -11.64 -15.98
CA TYR A 362 11.96 -11.05 -15.47
C TYR A 362 12.20 -9.83 -14.55
N GLY A 363 13.44 -9.56 -14.14
CA GLY A 363 13.80 -8.48 -13.24
C GLY A 363 13.29 -8.64 -11.78
N THR A 364 12.80 -9.83 -11.43
CA THR A 364 12.23 -10.13 -10.11
C THR A 364 13.28 -10.54 -9.10
N SER A 365 12.98 -10.31 -7.81
CA SER A 365 13.80 -10.77 -6.68
C SER A 365 13.58 -12.26 -6.38
N TYR A 366 13.73 -13.10 -7.41
CA TYR A 366 13.38 -14.53 -7.38
C TYR A 366 13.97 -15.30 -6.20
N ARG A 367 15.17 -14.91 -5.71
CA ARG A 367 15.84 -15.59 -4.61
C ARG A 367 15.12 -15.40 -3.29
N ILE A 368 14.59 -14.19 -3.05
CA ILE A 368 13.77 -13.89 -1.88
C ILE A 368 12.43 -14.63 -2.01
N VAL A 369 11.82 -14.59 -3.20
CA VAL A 369 10.56 -15.32 -3.48
C VAL A 369 10.74 -16.83 -3.25
N ASN A 370 11.87 -17.42 -3.72
CA ASN A 370 12.19 -18.83 -3.48
C ASN A 370 12.37 -19.14 -1.98
N LEU A 371 13.07 -18.28 -1.24
CA LEU A 371 13.26 -18.44 0.21
C LEU A 371 11.91 -18.44 0.92
N VAL A 372 11.07 -17.45 0.66
CA VAL A 372 9.75 -17.30 1.30
C VAL A 372 8.85 -18.48 0.97
N ALA A 373 8.70 -18.83 -0.31
CA ALA A 373 7.87 -19.95 -0.71
C ALA A 373 8.40 -21.29 -0.17
N GLY A 374 9.72 -21.49 -0.13
CA GLY A 374 10.34 -22.66 0.48
C GLY A 374 10.03 -22.78 1.97
N LEU A 375 10.09 -21.67 2.74
CA LEU A 375 9.72 -21.64 4.14
C LEU A 375 8.22 -21.90 4.36
N GLN A 376 7.36 -21.34 3.51
CA GLN A 376 5.91 -21.61 3.57
C GLN A 376 5.59 -23.07 3.29
N LEU A 377 6.18 -23.68 2.26
CA LEU A 377 6.02 -25.11 1.96
C LEU A 377 6.55 -26.00 3.11
N PHE A 378 7.71 -25.66 3.67
CA PHE A 378 8.26 -26.35 4.84
C PHE A 378 7.27 -26.29 6.02
N THR A 379 6.67 -25.14 6.28
CA THR A 379 5.68 -24.94 7.34
C THR A 379 4.42 -25.78 7.11
N ILE A 380 3.93 -25.86 5.86
CA ILE A 380 2.78 -26.71 5.49
C ILE A 380 3.09 -28.20 5.77
N ILE A 381 4.30 -28.65 5.44
CA ILE A 381 4.72 -30.03 5.66
C ILE A 381 4.83 -30.34 7.17
N VAL A 382 5.47 -29.45 7.94
CA VAL A 382 5.66 -29.64 9.38
C VAL A 382 4.33 -29.62 10.12
N SER A 383 3.41 -28.71 9.77
CA SER A 383 2.08 -28.64 10.39
C SER A 383 1.15 -29.78 9.97
N ARG A 384 1.47 -30.52 8.89
CA ARG A 384 0.61 -31.57 8.33
C ARG A 384 -0.83 -31.11 8.03
N GLY A 385 -1.00 -29.79 7.77
CA GLY A 385 -2.31 -29.19 7.54
C GLY A 385 -3.16 -28.99 8.80
N ASP A 386 -2.56 -28.94 9.97
CA ASP A 386 -3.24 -28.59 11.22
C ASP A 386 -3.31 -27.05 11.35
N VAL A 387 -4.53 -26.51 11.18
CA VAL A 387 -4.76 -25.06 11.23
C VAL A 387 -4.65 -24.49 12.64
N ILE A 388 -4.89 -25.31 13.69
CA ILE A 388 -4.76 -24.86 15.07
C ILE A 388 -3.30 -24.62 15.40
N MET A 389 -2.44 -25.61 15.08
CA MET A 389 -1.01 -25.49 15.25
C MET A 389 -0.45 -24.26 14.51
N LEU A 390 -0.92 -24.04 13.27
CA LEU A 390 -0.54 -22.86 12.49
C LEU A 390 -1.04 -21.55 13.11
N GLY A 391 -2.28 -21.51 13.58
CA GLY A 391 -2.88 -20.35 14.23
C GLY A 391 -2.24 -20.00 15.57
N GLU A 392 -1.90 -21.01 16.38
CA GLU A 392 -1.13 -20.80 17.60
C GLU A 392 0.24 -20.19 17.30
N ALA A 393 1.01 -20.81 16.38
CA ALA A 393 2.33 -20.30 16.00
C ALA A 393 2.24 -18.87 15.44
N TYR A 394 1.25 -18.62 14.59
CA TYR A 394 1.04 -17.32 13.93
C TYR A 394 0.80 -16.16 14.90
N ALA A 395 0.07 -16.41 15.98
CA ALA A 395 -0.21 -15.38 16.99
C ALA A 395 1.04 -14.75 17.62
N PHE A 396 2.18 -15.45 17.62
CA PHE A 396 3.45 -14.90 18.09
C PHE A 396 3.95 -13.76 17.17
N GLY A 397 4.02 -14.00 15.87
CA GLY A 397 4.49 -13.02 14.90
C GLY A 397 3.64 -11.75 14.92
N VAL A 398 2.31 -11.91 14.85
CA VAL A 398 1.32 -10.83 14.85
C VAL A 398 1.49 -9.92 16.08
N ILE A 399 1.44 -10.48 17.28
CA ILE A 399 1.43 -9.66 18.51
C ILE A 399 2.76 -8.96 18.74
N TRP A 400 3.89 -9.63 18.46
CA TRP A 400 5.21 -9.03 18.66
C TRP A 400 5.51 -7.95 17.61
N SER A 401 5.08 -8.12 16.36
CA SER A 401 5.23 -7.08 15.33
C SER A 401 4.48 -5.80 15.72
N PHE A 402 3.25 -5.91 16.21
CA PHE A 402 2.46 -4.77 16.69
C PHE A 402 3.06 -4.12 17.94
N THR A 403 3.56 -4.94 18.87
CA THR A 403 4.20 -4.46 20.09
C THR A 403 5.47 -3.67 19.79
N PHE A 404 6.34 -4.16 18.90
CA PHE A 404 7.54 -3.43 18.49
C PHE A 404 7.20 -2.14 17.74
N ASN A 405 6.19 -2.16 16.86
CA ASN A 405 5.77 -0.97 16.14
C ASN A 405 5.24 0.11 17.09
N SER A 406 4.36 -0.26 18.02
CA SER A 406 3.79 0.68 18.99
C SER A 406 4.85 1.23 19.96
N LEU A 407 5.79 0.39 20.42
CA LEU A 407 6.94 0.82 21.25
C LEU A 407 7.81 1.82 20.50
N ALA A 408 8.15 1.50 19.27
CA ALA A 408 8.99 2.37 18.44
C ALA A 408 8.31 3.72 18.19
N MET A 409 7.00 3.73 17.88
CA MET A 409 6.25 4.96 17.72
C MET A 409 6.17 5.78 19.01
N LEU A 410 6.07 5.11 20.17
CA LEU A 410 6.11 5.76 21.48
C LEU A 410 7.48 6.44 21.71
N VAL A 411 8.58 5.74 21.45
CA VAL A 411 9.94 6.31 21.56
C VAL A 411 10.13 7.49 20.62
N LEU A 412 9.66 7.37 19.37
CA LEU A 412 9.75 8.46 18.39
C LEU A 412 8.95 9.69 18.79
N ARG A 413 7.90 9.57 19.63
CA ARG A 413 7.17 10.73 20.17
C ARG A 413 8.06 11.62 21.04
N PHE A 414 8.99 11.02 21.78
CA PHE A 414 9.92 11.74 22.63
C PHE A 414 11.23 12.09 21.93
N LYS A 415 11.63 11.32 20.89
CA LYS A 415 12.87 11.56 20.14
C LYS A 415 12.72 12.67 19.08
N TYR A 416 11.56 12.75 18.40
CA TYR A 416 11.32 13.71 17.34
C TYR A 416 10.13 14.61 17.68
N HIS A 417 10.40 15.89 17.94
CA HIS A 417 9.43 16.91 18.34
C HIS A 417 8.80 17.68 17.16
N GLY A 418 9.19 17.38 15.92
CA GLY A 418 8.68 18.02 14.71
C GLY A 418 7.17 17.83 14.49
N GLU A 419 6.58 18.69 13.66
CA GLU A 419 5.18 18.57 13.28
C GLU A 419 4.92 17.26 12.53
N ARG A 420 3.88 16.55 12.94
CA ARG A 420 3.43 15.30 12.29
C ARG A 420 2.12 15.53 11.57
N GLY A 421 2.01 15.01 10.37
CA GLY A 421 0.78 15.12 9.59
C GLY A 421 -0.45 14.49 10.26
N TRP A 422 -0.21 13.52 11.18
CA TRP A 422 -1.25 12.91 12.00
C TRP A 422 -0.66 12.24 13.24
N LYS A 423 -1.43 12.19 14.32
CA LYS A 423 -1.06 11.58 15.60
C LYS A 423 -2.19 10.68 16.09
N VAL A 424 -1.85 9.55 16.74
CA VAL A 424 -2.83 8.74 17.48
C VAL A 424 -3.60 9.63 18.45
N PRO A 425 -4.93 9.55 18.51
CA PRO A 425 -5.75 10.40 19.39
C PRO A 425 -5.43 10.21 20.88
N ILE A 426 -6.04 11.09 21.71
CA ILE A 426 -5.89 11.12 23.18
C ILE A 426 -4.45 11.45 23.59
N ASN A 427 -4.05 12.71 23.35
CA ASN A 427 -2.79 13.28 23.79
C ASN A 427 -3.06 14.33 24.86
N ILE A 428 -2.41 14.22 26.03
CA ILE A 428 -2.54 15.16 27.14
C ILE A 428 -1.30 16.04 27.18
N ARG A 429 -1.47 17.35 27.17
CA ARG A 429 -0.37 18.31 27.34
C ARG A 429 -0.18 18.64 28.81
N ILE A 430 1.00 18.36 29.34
CA ILE A 430 1.42 18.72 30.70
C ILE A 430 2.61 19.69 30.56
N GLY A 431 2.31 20.98 30.64
CA GLY A 431 3.29 22.04 30.40
C GLY A 431 3.80 22.01 28.95
N LYS A 432 5.11 21.81 28.76
CA LYS A 432 5.77 21.70 27.44
C LYS A 432 5.79 20.28 26.87
N ILE A 433 5.40 19.27 27.65
CA ILE A 433 5.47 17.86 27.26
C ILE A 433 4.09 17.37 26.83
N GLU A 434 4.00 16.78 25.64
CA GLU A 434 2.80 16.08 25.16
C GLU A 434 2.93 14.60 25.52
N VAL A 435 2.08 14.11 26.41
CA VAL A 435 2.00 12.71 26.81
C VAL A 435 1.01 11.99 25.89
N PRO A 436 1.45 11.02 25.10
CA PRO A 436 0.60 10.30 24.14
C PRO A 436 -0.17 9.16 24.83
N VAL A 437 -1.18 9.50 25.63
CA VAL A 437 -1.92 8.53 26.46
C VAL A 437 -2.57 7.45 25.60
N GLY A 438 -3.17 7.82 24.46
CA GLY A 438 -3.79 6.83 23.56
C GLY A 438 -2.78 5.83 23.01
N LEU A 439 -1.62 6.30 22.52
CA LEU A 439 -0.55 5.42 22.03
C LEU A 439 0.02 4.55 23.15
N LEU A 440 0.23 5.11 24.34
CA LEU A 440 0.70 4.38 25.52
C LEU A 440 -0.29 3.27 25.91
N SER A 441 -1.58 3.56 25.93
CA SER A 441 -2.62 2.56 26.23
C SER A 441 -2.63 1.41 25.23
N VAL A 442 -2.53 1.72 23.92
CA VAL A 442 -2.42 0.70 22.87
C VAL A 442 -1.17 -0.17 23.09
N HIS A 443 -0.03 0.46 23.37
CA HIS A 443 1.22 -0.27 23.65
C HIS A 443 1.10 -1.17 24.87
N LEU A 444 0.53 -0.69 25.96
CA LEU A 444 0.36 -1.49 27.20
C LEU A 444 -0.55 -2.70 26.99
N VAL A 445 -1.66 -2.55 26.26
CA VAL A 445 -2.53 -3.68 25.93
C VAL A 445 -1.79 -4.70 25.06
N LEU A 446 -1.09 -4.26 24.03
CA LEU A 446 -0.30 -5.15 23.16
C LEU A 446 0.81 -5.86 23.92
N LEU A 447 1.59 -5.13 24.73
CA LEU A 447 2.69 -5.68 25.51
C LEU A 447 2.19 -6.71 26.55
N THR A 448 1.12 -6.37 27.28
CA THR A 448 0.53 -7.29 28.27
C THR A 448 0.04 -8.56 27.58
N THR A 449 -0.64 -8.43 26.44
CA THR A 449 -1.10 -9.56 25.66
C THR A 449 0.07 -10.39 25.12
N ALA A 450 1.13 -9.75 24.62
CA ALA A 450 2.33 -10.44 24.14
C ALA A 450 3.01 -11.25 25.25
N ILE A 451 3.14 -10.66 26.44
CA ILE A 451 3.72 -11.34 27.61
C ILE A 451 2.84 -12.54 28.01
N VAL A 452 1.52 -12.37 28.11
CA VAL A 452 0.61 -13.47 28.46
C VAL A 452 0.69 -14.59 27.42
N ASN A 453 0.74 -14.26 26.12
CA ASN A 453 0.87 -15.25 25.05
C ASN A 453 2.18 -16.05 25.13
N LEU A 454 3.30 -15.47 25.62
CA LEU A 454 4.54 -16.23 25.85
C LEU A 454 4.35 -17.42 26.80
N PHE A 455 3.47 -17.30 27.78
CA PHE A 455 3.23 -18.35 28.76
C PHE A 455 2.06 -19.27 28.37
N THR A 456 1.08 -18.76 27.63
CA THR A 456 -0.15 -19.49 27.31
C THR A 456 -0.13 -20.17 25.94
N LYS A 457 0.79 -19.78 25.06
CA LYS A 457 0.92 -20.38 23.71
C LYS A 457 2.28 -21.05 23.55
N SER A 458 2.42 -22.28 24.05
CA SER A 458 3.72 -22.98 24.09
C SER A 458 4.30 -23.22 22.67
N VAL A 459 3.47 -23.64 21.73
CA VAL A 459 3.87 -23.86 20.32
C VAL A 459 4.34 -22.56 19.69
N ALA A 460 3.57 -21.48 19.87
CA ALA A 460 3.91 -20.14 19.39
C ALA A 460 5.23 -19.64 19.94
N THR A 461 5.43 -19.79 21.23
CA THR A 461 6.63 -19.29 21.92
C THR A 461 7.88 -20.07 21.49
N VAL A 462 7.83 -21.39 21.50
CA VAL A 462 9.00 -22.19 21.10
C VAL A 462 9.35 -21.98 19.63
N SER A 463 8.37 -22.11 18.74
CA SER A 463 8.62 -21.93 17.29
C SER A 463 8.98 -20.51 16.93
N GLY A 464 8.30 -19.51 17.48
CA GLY A 464 8.55 -18.09 17.20
C GLY A 464 9.88 -17.59 17.74
N VAL A 465 10.24 -17.96 18.97
CA VAL A 465 11.55 -17.61 19.54
C VAL A 465 12.68 -18.28 18.78
N LEU A 466 12.57 -19.59 18.50
CA LEU A 466 13.55 -20.31 17.70
C LEU A 466 13.76 -19.66 16.33
N PHE A 467 12.67 -19.38 15.64
CA PHE A 467 12.72 -18.71 14.35
C PHE A 467 13.35 -17.31 14.44
N ALA A 468 12.92 -16.49 15.42
CA ALA A 468 13.44 -15.15 15.62
C ALA A 468 14.95 -15.16 15.91
N VAL A 469 15.42 -16.11 16.74
CA VAL A 469 16.86 -16.28 17.05
C VAL A 469 17.65 -16.70 15.79
N VAL A 470 17.16 -17.67 15.03
CA VAL A 470 17.81 -18.11 13.79
C VAL A 470 17.92 -16.96 12.79
N PHE A 471 16.83 -16.25 12.53
CA PHE A 471 16.84 -15.12 11.61
C PHE A 471 17.70 -13.94 12.12
N PHE A 472 17.66 -13.65 13.42
CA PHE A 472 18.54 -12.64 14.02
C PHE A 472 20.01 -12.95 13.82
N ILE A 473 20.42 -14.23 14.01
CA ILE A 473 21.79 -14.68 13.78
C ILE A 473 22.14 -14.55 12.28
N LEU A 474 21.27 -15.02 11.40
CA LEU A 474 21.47 -14.92 9.94
C LEU A 474 21.63 -13.46 9.51
N PHE A 475 20.77 -12.56 9.96
CA PHE A 475 20.86 -11.12 9.66
C PHE A 475 22.15 -10.52 10.23
N SER A 476 22.54 -10.90 11.44
CA SER A 476 23.75 -10.34 12.08
C SER A 476 25.04 -10.79 11.39
N ILE A 477 25.11 -12.06 10.96
CA ILE A 477 26.26 -12.58 10.19
C ILE A 477 26.30 -11.91 8.82
N SER A 478 25.15 -11.84 8.16
CA SER A 478 25.03 -11.25 6.84
C SER A 478 25.39 -9.76 6.82
N GLU A 479 24.90 -8.98 7.81
CA GLU A 479 25.26 -7.56 7.98
C GLU A 479 26.76 -7.38 8.18
N ARG A 480 27.38 -8.23 9.00
CA ARG A 480 28.83 -8.15 9.25
C ARG A 480 29.65 -8.44 7.99
N ASP A 481 29.23 -9.42 7.19
CA ASP A 481 29.90 -9.75 5.93
C ASP A 481 29.72 -8.62 4.90
N ASN A 482 28.51 -8.09 4.76
CA ASN A 482 28.24 -6.95 3.88
C ASN A 482 29.06 -5.71 4.28
N LYS A 483 29.08 -5.32 5.56
CA LYS A 483 29.90 -4.18 6.03
C LYS A 483 31.36 -4.35 5.65
N ARG A 484 31.94 -5.52 5.83
CA ARG A 484 33.31 -5.79 5.44
C ARG A 484 33.57 -5.62 3.95
N ARG A 485 32.63 -6.05 3.10
CA ARG A 485 32.71 -5.91 1.63
C ARG A 485 32.53 -4.46 1.20
N HIS A 486 31.60 -3.72 1.84
CA HIS A 486 31.36 -2.33 1.54
C HIS A 486 32.49 -1.42 1.96
N ASP A 487 33.08 -1.64 3.12
CA ASP A 487 34.26 -0.87 3.57
C ASP A 487 35.45 -1.07 2.61
N ALA A 488 35.62 -2.25 2.05
CA ALA A 488 36.62 -2.51 1.04
C ALA A 488 36.31 -1.82 -0.30
N ALA A 489 35.05 -1.87 -0.75
CA ALA A 489 34.61 -1.22 -1.99
C ALA A 489 34.57 0.31 -1.87
N ALA A 490 34.16 0.86 -0.71
CA ALA A 490 34.14 2.30 -0.48
C ALA A 490 35.52 2.94 -0.50
N ARG A 491 36.57 2.20 -0.06
CA ARG A 491 37.95 2.66 -0.19
C ARG A 491 38.39 2.78 -1.64
N GLN A 492 37.97 1.87 -2.51
CA GLN A 492 38.27 1.94 -3.95
C GLN A 492 37.45 3.03 -4.67
N MET A 493 36.19 3.33 -4.23
CA MET A 493 35.34 4.29 -4.92
C MET A 493 35.59 5.74 -4.50
N LYS A 494 36.09 6.02 -3.29
CA LYS A 494 36.53 7.39 -2.90
C LYS A 494 37.61 7.95 -3.82
N GLU A 495 38.32 7.08 -4.55
CA GLU A 495 39.30 7.50 -5.55
C GLU A 495 38.67 7.88 -6.90
N HIS A 496 37.41 7.52 -7.17
CA HIS A 496 36.78 7.73 -8.49
C HIS A 496 35.79 8.89 -8.59
N PHE A 497 35.14 9.31 -7.49
CA PHE A 497 34.17 10.39 -7.50
C PHE A 497 34.54 11.47 -6.47
N GLN A 498 34.72 12.71 -6.93
CA GLN A 498 34.74 13.87 -6.04
C GLN A 498 33.29 14.18 -5.62
N LEU A 499 32.93 13.76 -4.40
CA LEU A 499 31.59 13.90 -3.86
C LEU A 499 31.53 15.13 -2.96
N GLU A 500 30.70 16.10 -3.31
CA GLU A 500 30.38 17.28 -2.50
C GLU A 500 28.93 17.22 -2.04
N HIS A 501 28.72 17.50 -0.76
CA HIS A 501 27.38 17.71 -0.19
C HIS A 501 27.11 19.21 -0.17
N GLN A 502 25.97 19.64 -0.72
CA GLN A 502 25.54 21.03 -0.69
C GLN A 502 24.11 21.12 -0.20
N ASP A 503 23.84 22.09 0.67
CA ASP A 503 22.53 22.29 1.29
C ASP A 503 21.49 22.84 0.32
N THR A 504 21.93 23.45 -0.80
CA THR A 504 21.05 24.03 -1.82
C THR A 504 21.44 23.57 -3.21
N VAL A 505 20.43 23.11 -3.98
CA VAL A 505 20.61 22.78 -5.39
C VAL A 505 20.52 24.07 -6.20
N GLY A 506 21.66 24.52 -6.72
CA GLY A 506 21.73 25.72 -7.54
C GLY A 506 22.69 25.55 -8.71
N ARG A 507 22.52 26.40 -9.74
CA ARG A 507 23.35 26.38 -10.95
C ARG A 507 24.84 26.62 -10.63
N GLU A 508 25.13 27.56 -9.72
CA GLU A 508 26.50 27.91 -9.31
C GLU A 508 27.21 26.75 -8.62
N ALA A 509 26.46 25.95 -7.84
CA ALA A 509 26.94 24.79 -7.16
C ALA A 509 27.46 23.68 -8.10
N LEU A 510 26.80 23.50 -9.23
CA LEU A 510 27.20 22.54 -10.26
C LEU A 510 28.09 23.13 -11.37
N GLN A 511 28.41 24.42 -11.31
CA GLN A 511 29.21 25.16 -12.32
C GLN A 511 28.67 24.96 -13.74
N ILE A 512 27.34 24.98 -13.90
CA ILE A 512 26.66 24.78 -15.18
C ILE A 512 26.12 26.11 -15.76
N ASN A 513 26.04 26.17 -17.09
CA ASN A 513 25.46 27.29 -17.80
C ASN A 513 23.92 27.31 -17.74
N PRO A 514 23.26 28.47 -17.83
CA PRO A 514 21.81 28.55 -17.94
C PRO A 514 21.33 27.84 -19.22
N GLY A 515 20.13 27.22 -19.16
CA GLY A 515 19.61 26.49 -20.32
C GLY A 515 20.07 25.04 -20.40
N CYS A 516 20.53 24.46 -19.31
CA CYS A 516 20.94 23.05 -19.22
C CYS A 516 19.78 22.08 -19.52
N VAL A 517 20.11 20.82 -19.80
CA VAL A 517 19.17 19.73 -19.99
C VAL A 517 19.21 18.81 -18.78
N VAL A 518 18.11 18.71 -18.05
CA VAL A 518 17.97 17.78 -16.91
C VAL A 518 17.44 16.46 -17.41
N VAL A 519 18.16 15.37 -17.18
CA VAL A 519 17.77 14.02 -17.57
C VAL A 519 17.45 13.19 -16.33
N THR A 520 16.23 12.70 -16.20
CA THR A 520 15.90 11.80 -15.08
C THR A 520 16.34 10.39 -15.39
N MET A 521 17.05 9.78 -14.44
CA MET A 521 17.48 8.40 -14.54
C MET A 521 17.09 7.63 -13.27
N ARG A 522 16.39 6.50 -13.44
CA ARG A 522 15.88 5.69 -12.35
C ARG A 522 16.48 4.29 -12.30
N ASP A 523 16.79 3.72 -13.45
CA ASP A 523 17.30 2.36 -13.59
C ASP A 523 18.59 2.38 -14.39
N ALA A 524 19.67 1.87 -13.79
CA ALA A 524 20.97 1.76 -14.41
C ALA A 524 20.96 0.87 -15.67
N ASN A 525 20.04 -0.10 -15.75
CA ASN A 525 19.91 -1.00 -16.89
C ASN A 525 19.16 -0.38 -18.06
N ASN A 526 18.51 0.77 -17.87
CA ASN A 526 17.64 1.39 -18.87
C ASN A 526 17.99 2.87 -19.15
N PRO A 527 19.16 3.16 -19.73
CA PRO A 527 19.63 4.53 -19.94
C PRO A 527 19.14 5.17 -21.25
N PHE A 528 18.00 4.74 -21.83
CA PHE A 528 17.56 5.22 -23.14
C PHE A 528 17.25 6.72 -23.19
N ALA A 529 16.65 7.29 -22.12
CA ALA A 529 16.40 8.73 -22.01
C ALA A 529 17.71 9.54 -22.02
N LEU A 530 18.74 9.06 -21.30
CA LEU A 530 20.06 9.67 -21.30
C LEU A 530 20.74 9.57 -22.68
N LYS A 531 20.69 8.41 -23.34
CA LYS A 531 21.21 8.22 -24.69
C LYS A 531 20.53 9.16 -25.70
N TRP A 532 19.22 9.31 -25.59
CA TRP A 532 18.43 10.19 -26.42
C TRP A 532 18.83 11.67 -26.23
N ALA A 533 19.00 12.09 -24.99
CA ALA A 533 19.47 13.44 -24.66
C ALA A 533 20.89 13.69 -25.16
N LEU A 534 21.82 12.76 -24.86
CA LEU A 534 23.22 12.87 -25.33
C LEU A 534 23.34 12.95 -26.87
N ALA A 535 22.50 12.21 -27.60
CA ALA A 535 22.55 12.25 -29.07
C ALA A 535 22.08 13.59 -29.68
N ARG A 536 21.23 14.35 -28.96
CA ARG A 536 20.58 15.57 -29.48
C ARG A 536 21.06 16.88 -28.88
N THR A 537 21.69 16.86 -27.72
CA THR A 537 22.21 18.05 -27.06
C THR A 537 23.57 18.41 -27.61
N ASN A 538 23.78 19.69 -27.94
CA ASN A 538 25.11 20.19 -28.33
C ASN A 538 25.94 20.48 -27.07
N ALA A 539 26.98 19.69 -26.82
CA ALA A 539 27.80 19.81 -25.61
C ALA A 539 28.59 21.14 -25.48
N SER A 540 28.72 21.90 -26.57
CA SER A 540 29.35 23.24 -26.54
C SER A 540 28.39 24.35 -26.11
N GLU A 541 27.08 24.09 -26.11
CA GLU A 541 26.04 25.09 -25.85
C GLU A 541 25.20 24.77 -24.61
N GLN A 542 25.06 23.51 -24.25
CA GLN A 542 24.17 23.09 -23.18
C GLN A 542 24.80 21.97 -22.31
N ASP A 543 24.79 22.19 -21.02
CA ASP A 543 25.19 21.19 -20.02
C ASP A 543 24.10 20.16 -19.79
N ILE A 544 24.49 18.91 -19.49
CA ILE A 544 23.58 17.83 -19.18
C ILE A 544 23.71 17.45 -17.72
N VAL A 545 22.60 17.51 -16.99
CA VAL A 545 22.51 17.12 -15.57
C VAL A 545 21.69 15.84 -15.45
N VAL A 546 22.27 14.78 -14.91
CA VAL A 546 21.55 13.54 -14.61
C VAL A 546 21.01 13.59 -13.21
N LEU A 547 19.69 13.59 -13.08
CA LEU A 547 18.96 13.68 -11.82
C LEU A 547 18.46 12.30 -11.37
N ALA A 548 18.83 11.92 -10.16
CA ALA A 548 18.22 10.80 -9.43
C ALA A 548 17.42 11.34 -8.24
N ALA A 549 16.11 11.13 -8.22
CA ALA A 549 15.26 11.50 -7.08
C ALA A 549 15.23 10.38 -6.05
N ARG A 550 15.70 10.65 -4.83
CA ARG A 550 15.64 9.74 -3.68
C ARG A 550 14.32 9.95 -2.94
N MET A 551 13.40 9.00 -3.08
CA MET A 551 12.07 9.10 -2.48
C MET A 551 12.12 8.91 -0.97
N VAL A 552 11.75 9.94 -0.22
CA VAL A 552 11.73 10.00 1.26
C VAL A 552 10.51 10.77 1.75
N GLY A 553 10.08 10.49 2.99
CA GLY A 553 9.00 11.27 3.63
C GLY A 553 9.51 12.67 4.00
N MET A 554 8.93 13.72 3.42
CA MET A 554 9.33 15.10 3.71
C MET A 554 9.09 15.46 5.18
N GLY A 555 10.11 16.06 5.82
CA GLY A 555 10.04 16.52 7.23
C GLY A 555 10.08 15.42 8.28
N GLY A 556 10.30 14.15 7.90
CA GLY A 556 10.51 13.04 8.82
C GLY A 556 11.99 12.63 8.93
N PRO A 557 12.30 11.67 9.84
CA PRO A 557 13.65 11.14 9.99
C PRO A 557 14.26 10.59 8.69
N ASP A 558 13.42 10.00 7.83
CA ASP A 558 13.86 9.51 6.52
C ASP A 558 14.40 10.61 5.62
N TYR A 559 13.83 11.83 5.72
CA TYR A 559 14.28 12.97 4.93
C TYR A 559 15.63 13.49 5.41
N LEU A 560 15.81 13.61 6.74
CA LEU A 560 17.06 14.04 7.36
C LEU A 560 18.21 13.06 7.06
N ASP A 561 17.97 11.78 7.28
CA ASP A 561 18.96 10.72 7.00
C ASP A 561 19.33 10.68 5.50
N ALA A 562 18.35 10.83 4.61
CA ALA A 562 18.59 10.84 3.18
C ALA A 562 19.29 12.12 2.69
N SER A 563 19.09 13.27 3.35
CA SER A 563 19.77 14.51 3.00
C SER A 563 21.23 14.51 3.45
N GLU A 564 21.55 13.79 4.55
CA GLU A 564 22.91 13.66 5.06
C GLU A 564 23.75 12.57 4.35
N GLN A 565 23.09 11.55 3.76
CA GLN A 565 23.78 10.49 3.04
C GLN A 565 24.24 10.96 1.64
N LEU A 566 25.54 10.84 1.36
CA LEU A 566 26.11 11.21 0.08
C LEU A 566 25.47 10.40 -1.07
N PHE A 567 25.60 9.06 -1.10
CA PHE A 567 24.98 8.23 -2.13
C PHE A 567 24.68 6.81 -1.62
N SER A 568 23.56 6.23 -2.09
CA SER A 568 23.26 4.81 -1.93
C SER A 568 23.99 3.99 -3.00
N GLU A 569 24.12 2.68 -2.79
CA GLU A 569 24.69 1.76 -3.81
C GLU A 569 23.93 1.80 -5.14
N HIS A 570 22.61 1.94 -5.08
CA HIS A 570 21.78 2.05 -6.27
C HIS A 570 22.13 3.29 -7.07
N GLU A 571 22.31 4.43 -6.42
CA GLU A 571 22.69 5.68 -7.07
C GLU A 571 24.12 5.63 -7.61
N GLN A 572 25.04 4.98 -6.89
CA GLN A 572 26.40 4.77 -7.36
C GLN A 572 26.42 3.93 -8.65
N LEU A 573 25.68 2.83 -8.69
CA LEU A 573 25.58 2.00 -9.89
C LEU A 573 24.92 2.77 -11.04
N LEU A 574 23.87 3.54 -10.75
CA LEU A 574 23.17 4.37 -11.73
C LEU A 574 24.09 5.40 -12.32
N PHE A 575 24.85 6.11 -11.49
CA PHE A 575 25.77 7.16 -11.93
C PHE A 575 27.00 6.59 -12.63
N THR A 576 27.56 5.49 -12.19
CA THR A 576 28.63 4.77 -12.90
C THR A 576 28.17 4.42 -14.31
N LYS A 577 26.95 3.95 -14.47
CA LYS A 577 26.38 3.66 -15.79
C LYS A 577 26.13 4.92 -16.62
N ALA A 578 25.63 5.99 -15.99
CA ALA A 578 25.41 7.26 -16.65
C ALA A 578 26.71 7.85 -17.19
N VAL A 579 27.80 7.85 -16.39
CA VAL A 579 29.13 8.29 -16.80
C VAL A 579 29.65 7.45 -17.97
N SER A 580 29.59 6.12 -17.84
CA SER A 580 30.03 5.20 -18.94
C SER A 580 29.28 5.43 -20.24
N VAL A 581 27.98 5.76 -20.17
CA VAL A 581 27.18 6.09 -21.36
C VAL A 581 27.60 7.45 -21.92
N ALA A 582 27.80 8.48 -21.08
CA ALA A 582 28.23 9.80 -21.50
C ALA A 582 29.63 9.78 -22.17
N GLU A 583 30.56 9.04 -21.59
CA GLU A 583 31.89 8.80 -22.16
C GLU A 583 31.83 8.18 -23.56
N SER A 584 30.90 7.22 -23.79
CA SER A 584 30.71 6.61 -25.11
C SER A 584 30.23 7.60 -26.17
N PHE A 585 29.65 8.75 -25.76
CA PHE A 585 29.28 9.89 -26.62
C PHE A 585 30.32 11.00 -26.63
N GLY A 586 31.43 10.86 -25.87
CA GLY A 586 32.43 11.87 -25.72
C GLY A 586 31.94 13.19 -25.07
N LYS A 587 30.93 13.07 -24.17
CA LYS A 587 30.25 14.21 -23.52
C LYS A 587 30.40 14.16 -22.00
N HIS A 588 30.53 15.36 -21.40
CA HIS A 588 30.54 15.52 -19.97
C HIS A 588 29.11 15.61 -19.43
N ILE A 589 28.90 15.11 -18.22
CA ILE A 589 27.61 15.19 -17.50
C ILE A 589 27.85 15.57 -16.05
N SER A 590 26.93 16.31 -15.46
CA SER A 590 26.87 16.54 -14.02
C SER A 590 25.87 15.57 -13.38
N LEU A 591 26.15 15.12 -12.16
CA LEU A 591 25.34 14.11 -11.46
C LEU A 591 24.71 14.75 -10.21
N LEU A 592 23.42 14.51 -10.01
CA LEU A 592 22.67 15.11 -8.91
C LEU A 592 21.71 14.10 -8.26
N VAL A 593 21.75 14.02 -6.92
CA VAL A 593 20.74 13.29 -6.12
C VAL A 593 19.95 14.29 -5.29
N VAL A 594 18.63 14.22 -5.37
CA VAL A 594 17.74 15.09 -4.60
C VAL A 594 16.80 14.22 -3.75
N PRO A 595 16.81 14.37 -2.41
CA PRO A 595 15.81 13.73 -1.56
C PRO A 595 14.44 14.40 -1.75
N ALA A 596 13.39 13.62 -1.94
CA ALA A 596 12.07 14.15 -2.27
C ALA A 596 10.92 13.28 -1.75
N GLY A 597 9.83 13.92 -1.38
CA GLY A 597 8.56 13.25 -1.06
C GLY A 597 7.71 12.97 -2.30
N ASP A 598 7.92 13.75 -3.36
CA ASP A 598 7.24 13.61 -4.65
C ASP A 598 8.25 13.79 -5.78
N ILE A 599 8.26 12.85 -6.72
CA ILE A 599 9.23 12.84 -7.84
C ILE A 599 8.98 14.00 -8.82
N PHE A 600 7.72 14.36 -9.08
CA PHE A 600 7.38 15.41 -10.02
C PHE A 600 7.70 16.78 -9.43
N ALA A 601 7.40 16.98 -8.15
CA ALA A 601 7.76 18.18 -7.42
C ALA A 601 9.29 18.37 -7.38
N ALA A 602 10.06 17.33 -7.06
CA ALA A 602 11.52 17.38 -7.05
C ALA A 602 12.10 17.67 -8.42
N LEU A 603 11.57 17.04 -9.46
CA LEU A 603 11.99 17.26 -10.85
C LEU A 603 11.81 18.71 -11.25
N VAL A 604 10.62 19.26 -11.02
CA VAL A 604 10.26 20.62 -11.44
C VAL A 604 11.00 21.67 -10.61
N GLN A 605 11.13 21.45 -9.30
CA GLN A 605 11.91 22.33 -8.44
C GLN A 605 13.38 22.36 -8.84
N THR A 606 13.96 21.21 -9.15
CA THR A 606 15.34 21.10 -9.62
C THR A 606 15.50 21.79 -10.99
N ALA A 607 14.60 21.55 -11.93
CA ALA A 607 14.64 22.20 -13.24
C ALA A 607 14.56 23.73 -13.12
N ASN A 608 13.70 24.24 -12.23
CA ASN A 608 13.58 25.67 -11.95
C ASN A 608 14.86 26.27 -11.33
N SER A 609 15.43 25.57 -10.32
CA SER A 609 16.66 26.02 -9.62
C SER A 609 17.90 26.00 -10.52
N LEU A 610 17.97 25.07 -11.48
CA LEU A 610 19.05 24.95 -12.44
C LEU A 610 18.85 25.81 -13.73
N GLU A 611 17.74 26.53 -13.82
CA GLU A 611 17.36 27.28 -15.03
C GLU A 611 17.37 26.42 -16.29
N ALA A 612 16.83 25.21 -16.19
CA ALA A 612 16.85 24.24 -17.28
C ALA A 612 15.96 24.69 -18.46
N ALA A 613 16.46 24.54 -19.68
CA ALA A 613 15.65 24.73 -20.89
C ALA A 613 14.80 23.49 -21.22
N ALA A 614 15.29 22.33 -20.85
CA ALA A 614 14.60 21.07 -21.13
C ALA A 614 14.77 20.06 -19.99
N VAL A 615 13.73 19.22 -19.83
CA VAL A 615 13.73 18.08 -18.94
C VAL A 615 13.40 16.84 -19.75
N VAL A 616 14.21 15.80 -19.65
CA VAL A 616 14.07 14.54 -20.38
C VAL A 616 13.80 13.40 -19.40
N SER A 617 12.70 12.72 -19.58
CA SER A 617 12.32 11.56 -18.77
C SER A 617 12.02 10.34 -19.65
N GLY A 618 12.31 9.16 -19.17
CA GLY A 618 11.84 7.94 -19.83
C GLY A 618 10.34 7.75 -19.63
N LEU A 619 9.69 7.12 -20.62
CA LEU A 619 8.28 6.76 -20.51
C LEU A 619 8.08 5.83 -19.31
N SER A 620 7.10 6.20 -18.51
CA SER A 620 6.64 5.40 -17.38
C SER A 620 6.00 4.10 -17.87
N THR A 621 6.21 2.95 -17.21
CA THR A 621 5.48 1.71 -17.52
C THR A 621 4.00 1.77 -17.06
N LYS A 622 3.61 2.82 -16.31
CA LYS A 622 2.32 2.93 -15.63
C LYS A 622 1.55 4.23 -15.91
N LEU A 623 2.19 5.21 -16.50
CA LEU A 623 1.58 6.47 -16.89
C LEU A 623 1.80 6.64 -18.39
N THR A 624 0.80 7.12 -19.07
CA THR A 624 0.94 7.58 -20.45
C THR A 624 1.81 8.83 -20.51
N GLU A 625 2.29 9.18 -21.69
CA GLU A 625 3.08 10.40 -21.91
C GLU A 625 2.36 11.64 -21.42
N HIS A 626 1.05 11.69 -21.68
CA HIS A 626 0.17 12.80 -21.31
C HIS A 626 -0.03 12.89 -19.79
N GLU A 627 -0.24 11.76 -19.12
CA GLU A 627 -0.36 11.74 -17.65
C GLU A 627 0.95 12.16 -16.97
N GLN A 628 2.12 11.76 -17.51
CA GLN A 628 3.39 12.23 -16.98
C GLN A 628 3.52 13.75 -17.12
N ALA A 629 3.20 14.29 -18.32
CA ALA A 629 3.25 15.73 -18.57
C ALA A 629 2.24 16.49 -17.69
N TYR A 630 1.07 15.93 -17.47
CA TYR A 630 0.06 16.49 -16.58
C TYR A 630 0.56 16.64 -15.13
N HIS A 631 1.17 15.59 -14.58
CA HIS A 631 1.74 15.67 -13.23
C HIS A 631 2.91 16.65 -13.12
N VAL A 632 3.74 16.75 -14.16
CA VAL A 632 4.81 17.76 -14.23
C VAL A 632 4.21 19.17 -14.28
N GLY A 633 3.14 19.39 -15.06
CA GLY A 633 2.42 20.66 -15.13
C GLY A 633 1.81 21.06 -13.78
N GLN A 634 1.13 20.15 -13.09
CA GLN A 634 0.60 20.39 -11.74
C GLN A 634 1.72 20.76 -10.74
N ALA A 635 2.85 20.05 -10.78
CA ALA A 635 3.98 20.36 -9.92
C ALA A 635 4.57 21.74 -10.25
N TRP A 636 4.60 22.14 -11.53
CA TRP A 636 5.05 23.46 -11.96
C TRP A 636 4.12 24.57 -11.46
N GLU A 637 2.80 24.36 -11.51
CA GLU A 637 1.85 25.34 -10.96
C GLU A 637 1.98 25.55 -9.46
N ALA A 638 2.35 24.52 -8.73
CA ALA A 638 2.55 24.56 -7.28
C ALA A 638 3.85 25.27 -6.85
N LEU A 639 4.77 25.58 -7.79
CA LEU A 639 6.00 26.30 -7.47
C LEU A 639 5.74 27.75 -7.03
N PRO A 640 6.55 28.28 -6.10
CA PRO A 640 6.59 29.72 -5.83
C PRO A 640 7.21 30.50 -6.99
N GLU A 641 6.84 31.80 -7.13
CA GLU A 641 7.49 32.68 -8.08
C GLU A 641 8.95 32.99 -7.65
N PRO A 642 9.91 33.15 -8.59
CA PRO A 642 9.76 33.12 -10.04
C PRO A 642 9.75 31.69 -10.63
N LYS A 643 8.82 31.44 -11.54
CA LYS A 643 8.68 30.16 -12.24
C LYS A 643 9.30 30.26 -13.63
N ARG A 644 10.13 29.29 -14.01
CA ARG A 644 10.73 29.23 -15.35
C ARG A 644 10.00 28.17 -16.19
N GLN A 645 9.84 28.50 -17.47
CA GLN A 645 9.30 27.61 -18.49
C GLN A 645 10.38 26.66 -18.99
N PHE A 646 10.00 25.42 -19.31
CA PHE A 646 10.89 24.45 -19.94
C PHE A 646 10.14 23.50 -20.84
N THR A 647 10.84 22.78 -21.72
CA THR A 647 10.26 21.71 -22.51
C THR A 647 10.46 20.39 -21.83
N PHE A 648 9.36 19.65 -21.62
CA PHE A 648 9.39 18.31 -21.05
C PHE A 648 9.31 17.27 -22.16
N TYR A 649 10.32 16.41 -22.24
CA TYR A 649 10.39 15.29 -23.18
C TYR A 649 10.13 13.97 -22.48
N VAL A 650 9.21 13.19 -23.01
CA VAL A 650 8.97 11.80 -22.59
C VAL A 650 9.47 10.87 -23.69
N VAL A 651 10.56 10.17 -23.42
CA VAL A 651 11.24 9.31 -24.37
C VAL A 651 10.77 7.87 -24.22
N LYS A 652 10.43 7.22 -25.32
CA LYS A 652 10.06 5.79 -25.39
C LYS A 652 11.30 4.90 -25.55
N PRO A 653 11.18 3.60 -25.22
CA PRO A 653 12.29 2.65 -25.42
C PRO A 653 12.75 2.49 -26.89
N ASP A 654 11.87 2.76 -27.84
CA ASP A 654 12.14 2.75 -29.29
C ASP A 654 12.88 4.00 -29.80
N GLY A 655 13.06 5.01 -28.93
CA GLY A 655 13.73 6.26 -29.23
C GLY A 655 12.82 7.37 -29.75
N GLU A 656 11.52 7.13 -29.90
CA GLU A 656 10.54 8.21 -30.13
C GLU A 656 10.40 9.05 -28.85
N ALA A 657 10.14 10.35 -29.02
CA ALA A 657 9.92 11.26 -27.90
C ALA A 657 8.74 12.18 -28.17
N SER A 658 7.89 12.32 -27.16
CA SER A 658 6.82 13.31 -27.12
C SER A 658 7.30 14.53 -26.35
N SER A 659 7.04 15.74 -26.86
CA SER A 659 7.43 17.01 -26.25
C SER A 659 6.21 17.76 -25.74
N PHE A 660 6.35 18.33 -24.54
CA PHE A 660 5.32 19.12 -23.88
C PHE A 660 5.94 20.43 -23.39
N HIS A 661 5.31 21.56 -23.67
CA HIS A 661 5.74 22.84 -23.12
C HIS A 661 5.15 23.01 -21.72
N ILE A 662 6.01 23.18 -20.72
CA ILE A 662 5.63 23.41 -19.32
C ILE A 662 5.83 24.90 -19.02
N GLY A 663 4.74 25.58 -18.77
CA GLY A 663 4.73 27.03 -18.57
C GLY A 663 3.30 27.54 -18.36
N PRO A 664 3.10 28.85 -18.27
CA PRO A 664 1.75 29.39 -18.19
C PRO A 664 0.98 28.99 -19.45
N HIS A 665 -0.16 28.34 -19.24
CA HIS A 665 -1.04 27.97 -20.35
C HIS A 665 -1.80 29.18 -20.85
N ALA A 666 -1.98 29.25 -22.16
CA ALA A 666 -2.87 30.26 -22.74
C ALA A 666 -4.30 29.98 -22.24
N PRO A 667 -4.99 30.98 -21.68
CA PRO A 667 -6.39 30.81 -21.27
C PRO A 667 -7.21 30.37 -22.51
N SER A 668 -8.07 29.37 -22.31
CA SER A 668 -9.02 28.99 -23.34
C SER A 668 -10.08 30.10 -23.46
N ILE A 669 -10.18 30.70 -24.63
CA ILE A 669 -11.18 31.72 -24.94
C ILE A 669 -12.28 31.03 -25.75
N GLU A 670 -13.54 31.16 -25.33
CA GLU A 670 -14.67 30.58 -26.06
C GLU A 670 -14.87 31.25 -27.42
N ALA A 671 -15.44 30.53 -28.39
CA ALA A 671 -15.70 31.06 -29.71
C ALA A 671 -16.58 32.33 -29.68
N ALA A 672 -17.49 32.42 -28.72
CA ALA A 672 -18.32 33.59 -28.47
C ALA A 672 -17.49 34.83 -28.09
N ASP A 673 -16.50 34.67 -27.24
CA ASP A 673 -15.62 35.73 -26.80
C ASP A 673 -14.68 36.19 -27.95
N VAL A 674 -14.17 35.24 -28.73
CA VAL A 674 -13.41 35.55 -29.94
C VAL A 674 -14.25 36.38 -30.91
N GLN A 675 -15.54 36.03 -31.14
CA GLN A 675 -16.46 36.79 -31.96
C GLN A 675 -16.77 38.17 -31.34
N LEU A 676 -16.88 38.28 -30.04
CA LEU A 676 -17.04 39.57 -29.35
C LEU A 676 -15.85 40.49 -29.60
N VAL A 677 -14.63 39.97 -29.37
CA VAL A 677 -13.40 40.70 -29.63
C VAL A 677 -13.33 41.16 -31.10
N HIS A 678 -13.70 40.25 -32.04
CA HIS A 678 -13.72 40.58 -33.46
C HIS A 678 -14.75 41.67 -33.80
N ARG A 679 -15.95 41.62 -33.24
CA ARG A 679 -16.96 42.66 -33.43
C ARG A 679 -16.53 44.02 -32.87
N MET A 680 -15.94 44.00 -31.65
CA MET A 680 -15.39 45.23 -31.05
C MET A 680 -14.28 45.81 -31.91
N TRP A 681 -13.36 44.98 -32.38
CA TRP A 681 -12.25 45.40 -33.27
C TRP A 681 -12.81 45.97 -34.58
N LEU A 682 -13.78 45.39 -35.22
CA LEU A 682 -14.42 45.93 -36.41
C LEU A 682 -15.07 47.29 -36.14
N ASN A 683 -15.71 47.48 -34.99
CA ASN A 683 -16.35 48.73 -34.63
C ASN A 683 -15.28 49.84 -34.38
N PHE A 684 -14.22 49.54 -33.68
CA PHE A 684 -13.13 50.51 -33.39
C PHE A 684 -12.39 50.90 -34.65
N ARG A 685 -12.18 50.00 -35.62
CA ARG A 685 -11.52 50.32 -36.91
C ARG A 685 -12.37 51.20 -37.86
N ARG A 686 -13.61 51.46 -37.52
CA ARG A 686 -14.43 52.47 -38.26
C ARG A 686 -13.98 53.90 -37.99
N ASP A 687 -13.25 54.10 -36.90
CA ASP A 687 -12.59 55.36 -36.59
C ASP A 687 -11.31 55.51 -37.43
N PRO A 688 -11.12 56.65 -38.17
CA PRO A 688 -9.95 56.85 -39.01
C PRO A 688 -8.63 56.73 -38.28
N ASP A 689 -8.56 57.11 -37.00
CA ASP A 689 -7.35 57.09 -36.18
C ASP A 689 -7.01 55.70 -35.64
N MET A 690 -7.91 54.72 -35.76
CA MET A 690 -7.78 53.38 -35.22
C MET A 690 -7.61 52.28 -36.31
N GLN A 691 -7.30 52.66 -37.56
CA GLN A 691 -7.22 51.71 -38.69
C GLN A 691 -6.07 50.69 -38.55
N GLN A 692 -5.03 50.98 -37.75
CA GLN A 692 -3.90 50.10 -37.52
C GLN A 692 -4.10 49.16 -36.31
N LEU A 693 -5.24 49.25 -35.62
CA LEU A 693 -5.55 48.44 -34.45
C LEU A 693 -5.59 46.96 -34.81
N HIS A 694 -4.94 46.12 -34.00
CA HIS A 694 -5.02 44.68 -34.06
C HIS A 694 -5.95 44.10 -32.97
N HIS A 695 -6.42 42.85 -33.12
CA HIS A 695 -7.25 42.18 -32.11
C HIS A 695 -6.52 42.07 -30.76
N SER A 696 -5.20 41.84 -30.80
CA SER A 696 -4.33 41.80 -29.60
C SER A 696 -4.39 43.09 -28.80
N ASP A 697 -4.50 44.24 -29.47
CA ASP A 697 -4.49 45.54 -28.80
C ASP A 697 -5.78 45.76 -28.03
N VAL A 698 -6.91 45.30 -28.60
CA VAL A 698 -8.23 45.31 -27.92
C VAL A 698 -8.20 44.45 -26.66
N VAL A 699 -7.65 43.22 -26.76
CA VAL A 699 -7.54 42.31 -25.62
C VAL A 699 -6.58 42.86 -24.57
N THR A 700 -5.42 43.36 -24.98
CA THR A 700 -4.41 43.96 -24.08
C THR A 700 -4.97 45.16 -23.33
N TYR A 701 -5.70 46.03 -24.02
CA TYR A 701 -6.36 47.16 -23.37
C TYR A 701 -7.40 46.73 -22.34
N ALA A 702 -8.26 45.76 -22.70
CA ALA A 702 -9.29 45.23 -21.79
C ALA A 702 -8.65 44.62 -20.52
N LEU A 703 -7.62 43.80 -20.68
CA LEU A 703 -6.93 43.17 -19.55
C LEU A 703 -6.17 44.22 -18.69
N THR A 704 -5.49 45.20 -19.31
CA THR A 704 -4.83 46.26 -18.59
C THR A 704 -5.82 47.11 -17.80
N ARG A 705 -6.98 47.38 -18.37
CA ARG A 705 -8.06 48.10 -17.68
C ARG A 705 -8.58 47.31 -16.48
N LEU A 706 -8.87 46.02 -16.64
CA LEU A 706 -9.29 45.15 -15.56
C LEU A 706 -8.24 45.09 -14.45
N ALA A 707 -6.96 44.96 -14.78
CA ALA A 707 -5.87 44.94 -13.81
C ALA A 707 -5.78 46.28 -13.04
N THR A 708 -5.99 47.40 -13.72
CA THR A 708 -5.99 48.76 -13.11
C THR A 708 -7.18 48.93 -12.16
N ASP A 709 -8.37 48.48 -12.57
CA ASP A 709 -9.58 48.51 -11.74
C ASP A 709 -9.46 47.61 -10.51
N TYR A 710 -8.86 46.43 -10.66
CA TYR A 710 -8.57 45.52 -9.55
C TYR A 710 -7.56 46.13 -8.56
N ALA A 711 -6.55 46.80 -9.03
CA ALA A 711 -5.57 47.48 -8.18
C ALA A 711 -6.19 48.67 -7.43
N ARG A 712 -7.16 49.37 -8.05
CA ARG A 712 -7.85 50.52 -7.47
C ARG A 712 -8.90 50.13 -6.45
N ASP A 713 -9.77 49.14 -6.76
CA ASP A 713 -10.77 48.59 -5.86
C ASP A 713 -10.97 47.10 -6.10
N LYS A 714 -10.30 46.30 -5.28
CA LYS A 714 -10.36 44.83 -5.32
C LYS A 714 -11.77 44.30 -5.07
N GLN A 715 -12.51 44.92 -4.14
CA GLN A 715 -13.81 44.38 -3.74
C GLN A 715 -14.88 44.65 -4.80
N GLU A 716 -14.87 45.82 -5.40
CA GLU A 716 -15.80 46.18 -6.47
C GLU A 716 -15.54 45.34 -7.72
N THR A 717 -14.28 45.16 -8.11
CA THR A 717 -13.90 44.34 -9.27
C THR A 717 -14.32 42.87 -9.07
N LEU A 718 -14.09 42.29 -7.89
CA LEU A 718 -14.53 40.93 -7.58
C LEU A 718 -16.06 40.78 -7.53
N ARG A 719 -16.78 41.81 -7.10
CA ARG A 719 -18.26 41.83 -7.13
C ARG A 719 -18.75 41.82 -8.58
N GLY A 720 -18.20 42.66 -9.45
CA GLY A 720 -18.53 42.68 -10.86
C GLY A 720 -18.24 41.37 -11.57
N LEU A 721 -17.10 40.73 -11.29
CA LEU A 721 -16.78 39.41 -11.83
C LEU A 721 -17.74 38.31 -11.36
N ARG A 722 -18.14 38.30 -10.09
CA ARG A 722 -19.14 37.35 -9.55
C ARG A 722 -20.50 37.53 -10.22
N GLN A 723 -20.95 38.77 -10.37
CA GLN A 723 -22.21 39.07 -11.04
C GLN A 723 -22.20 38.62 -12.52
N SER A 724 -21.08 38.82 -13.22
CA SER A 724 -20.90 38.34 -14.60
C SER A 724 -20.89 36.82 -14.70
N LEU A 725 -20.28 36.12 -13.72
CA LEU A 725 -20.29 34.66 -13.64
C LEU A 725 -21.70 34.12 -13.37
N ASP A 726 -22.48 34.75 -12.50
CA ASP A 726 -23.87 34.38 -12.23
C ASP A 726 -24.76 34.59 -13.45
N GLU A 727 -24.59 35.67 -14.20
CA GLU A 727 -25.33 35.94 -15.46
C GLU A 727 -24.98 34.91 -16.54
N ILE A 728 -23.72 34.52 -16.68
CA ILE A 728 -23.29 33.47 -17.63
C ILE A 728 -23.87 32.11 -17.23
N GLN A 729 -23.91 31.79 -15.92
CA GLN A 729 -24.52 30.55 -15.42
C GLN A 729 -26.03 30.50 -15.68
N HIS A 730 -26.72 31.61 -15.51
CA HIS A 730 -28.18 31.70 -15.83
C HIS A 730 -28.49 31.60 -17.31
N GLN A 731 -27.66 32.15 -18.19
CA GLN A 731 -27.81 32.02 -19.63
C GLN A 731 -27.55 30.59 -20.13
N GLN A 732 -26.59 29.87 -19.54
CA GLN A 732 -26.29 28.49 -19.90
C GLN A 732 -27.39 27.51 -19.43
N HIS A 733 -28.04 27.77 -18.30
CA HIS A 733 -29.17 26.94 -17.84
C HIS A 733 -30.43 27.06 -18.72
N GLY A 734 -30.60 28.19 -19.45
CA GLY A 734 -31.72 28.41 -20.37
C GLY A 734 -31.58 27.73 -21.75
N LEU A 735 -30.38 27.30 -22.13
CA LEU A 735 -30.09 26.79 -23.47
C LEU A 735 -29.84 25.28 -23.55
N GLY A 736 -29.91 24.55 -22.46
CA GLY A 736 -29.77 23.07 -22.44
C GLY A 736 -28.41 22.54 -22.94
N VAL A 737 -27.36 23.36 -22.99
CA VAL A 737 -26.01 22.96 -23.41
C VAL A 737 -25.28 22.35 -22.20
N PRO A 738 -24.82 21.11 -22.28
CA PRO A 738 -24.09 20.50 -21.17
C PRO A 738 -22.81 21.28 -20.87
N ARG A 739 -22.65 21.71 -19.63
CA ARG A 739 -21.43 22.32 -19.14
C ARG A 739 -20.27 21.32 -19.25
N TYR A 740 -19.11 21.81 -19.62
CA TYR A 740 -17.84 21.08 -19.74
C TYR A 740 -17.32 20.53 -18.38
N ASP A 741 -18.09 19.69 -17.70
CA ASP A 741 -17.59 18.94 -16.54
C ASP A 741 -16.62 17.82 -16.91
N LYS A 742 -16.29 17.67 -18.21
CA LYS A 742 -15.32 16.68 -18.71
C LYS A 742 -13.93 17.25 -19.00
N LEU A 743 -13.70 18.56 -18.85
CA LEU A 743 -12.39 19.18 -19.04
C LEU A 743 -11.60 19.37 -17.74
N GLU A 744 -12.16 19.04 -16.58
CA GLU A 744 -11.38 18.95 -15.34
C GLU A 744 -10.26 17.88 -15.36
N ASN A 745 -10.21 17.04 -16.40
CA ASN A 745 -9.14 16.06 -16.63
C ASN A 745 -8.11 16.50 -17.70
N ALA A 746 -8.27 17.62 -18.33
CA ALA A 746 -7.26 18.21 -19.19
C ALA A 746 -6.44 19.19 -18.35
N GLY A 747 -5.32 18.71 -17.81
CA GLY A 747 -4.44 19.50 -16.96
C GLY A 747 -3.86 20.72 -17.67
N PRO A 748 -3.42 21.70 -16.88
CA PRO A 748 -2.77 22.89 -17.39
C PRO A 748 -1.51 22.50 -18.18
N GLY A 749 -1.32 23.11 -19.33
CA GLY A 749 -0.13 22.93 -20.16
C GLY A 749 -0.31 22.20 -21.51
N TYR A 750 -1.54 21.85 -21.91
CA TYR A 750 -1.75 21.24 -23.23
C TYR A 750 -1.98 22.25 -24.33
N SER A 751 -1.06 22.33 -25.31
CA SER A 751 -1.37 22.88 -26.61
C SER A 751 -2.03 21.77 -27.45
N ILE A 752 -3.30 21.97 -27.84
CA ILE A 752 -3.97 21.11 -28.83
C ILE A 752 -3.22 21.29 -30.15
N ARG A 753 -2.59 20.23 -30.65
CA ARG A 753 -2.10 20.21 -32.03
C ARG A 753 -3.27 20.47 -32.97
N ALA A 754 -3.13 21.42 -33.88
CA ALA A 754 -4.05 21.58 -35.00
C ALA A 754 -4.22 20.24 -35.74
N PRO A 755 -5.42 19.88 -36.18
CA PRO A 755 -5.64 18.65 -36.94
C PRO A 755 -4.77 18.66 -38.19
N LYS A 756 -4.08 17.55 -38.44
CA LYS A 756 -3.34 17.35 -39.70
C LYS A 756 -4.32 17.57 -40.86
N PRO A 757 -3.95 18.30 -41.91
CA PRO A 757 -4.76 18.37 -43.12
C PRO A 757 -4.95 16.94 -43.67
N GLN A 758 -6.19 16.59 -43.93
CA GLN A 758 -6.53 15.32 -44.59
C GLN A 758 -5.85 15.31 -45.98
N PRO A 759 -5.26 14.18 -46.42
CA PRO A 759 -4.80 14.10 -47.79
C PRO A 759 -5.98 14.22 -48.75
N GLU A 760 -5.83 15.13 -49.71
CA GLU A 760 -6.75 15.24 -50.84
C GLU A 760 -6.93 13.86 -51.50
N LYS A 761 -8.17 13.41 -51.60
CA LYS A 761 -8.49 12.28 -52.46
C LYS A 761 -8.20 12.70 -53.90
N GLN A 762 -7.18 12.16 -54.49
CA GLN A 762 -7.05 12.12 -55.94
C GLN A 762 -8.06 11.10 -56.47
N ASP A 763 -9.08 11.61 -57.14
CA ASP A 763 -9.90 10.82 -58.04
C ASP A 763 -9.05 10.37 -59.21
N HIS A 764 -8.92 9.06 -59.36
CA HIS A 764 -8.85 8.31 -60.62
C HIS A 764 -9.32 6.88 -60.40
#